data_4deec7f36118e92b619cac187b31f013
#
_entry.id   4deec7f36118e92b619cac187b31f013
#
_cell.length_a   1.000
_cell.length_b   1.000
_cell.length_c   1.000
_cell.angle_alpha   90.00
_cell.angle_beta   90.00
_cell.angle_gamma   90.00
#
_symmetry.space_group_name_H-M   'P 1'
#
loop_
_entity.id
_entity.type
_entity.pdbx_description
1 polymer ?
#
loop_
_entity_poly.entity_id
_entity_poly.type
_entity_poly.pdbx_seq_one_letter_code
_entity_poly.pdbx_strand_id
1 'polypeptide(L)'
;MADIDKSLAQAPKGIEELAMGQPDLSIEIENPESVTLDDGSMEITIQPGKEQNDEFNANLAEDMDEGQLTELSGDLVGEYDADINSRKDWLTTYVDGLELLGLKVEDRTEPWPGACNVYHPLMTEALVKFQAETMMETFPAAGPVKTVIVGKQTKDKEEAAERVKDDMNYQLTDMMPEYRPEHERMLWGLGLSGNAFKKVYYDPNIERQVSMYVPAEDIVVPYGASNLETAERVTHVMRKTKNELHKLQVAGFYRDVDLGEPFLDIDEAEKKIAEKLGFNPTEDDRYKILEMHVNLDLENGDSENGIALPYVVTIEKGTGTILAIRRNWNPDDKLKAKRQHFVHYGYIPGFGFYCFGLIHLIGAFAKSGTMILRQLVDAGTLSNLPGGLKARGLRIKGDDTPIAPGEWRDVDVPSGAVRDNILPLPYKEPSQVLQSLMNGIIEEGRRFASAADMKVSDMSANSPVGTTLAILERTLKVMSAVQARIYYAMKQEFKLLKGIIRDYTPTEYSYEPEVGNRRAKQSDYDNVDVIPVSDPNAATMSQKVVQYQAVMQMAAQSPQIYDQVELNKQMLEVLGIKNIGKLIPSADDQKPKDPVSENMNIINGKPVKAFIYQDHQAHISVHMAAIQDPKIQQMVGQNPQASAIQAAAMAHINEHVAFEYRKQLEEQLGVPLPKPDETLPEDVEFELSKVMAEAAKKLAAKSAAEVQQEQIQQQQQDPIIQMQQQELQIKAQELQIKAQKTQADIQAEQTRLALDKMRIESQERIAGAQLGADAVMSNKELEAKQLMEGTKIGINAVSQQAERLIREKQMEIQRNQQKPTEE
;
A
#
# COMPACT_ATOMS: atom_id res chain seq x y z
N MET A 1 -1.34 -29.09 2.43
CA MET A 1 -2.19 -27.91 2.56
C MET A 1 -2.76 -27.57 1.23
N ALA A 2 -3.98 -27.08 1.18
CA ALA A 2 -4.71 -27.04 -0.08
C ALA A 2 -4.09 -26.00 -1.05
N ASP A 3 -3.37 -26.48 -2.04
CA ASP A 3 -2.85 -25.62 -3.12
C ASP A 3 -3.87 -25.42 -4.25
N ILE A 4 -5.09 -25.94 -4.06
CA ILE A 4 -6.15 -25.87 -5.05
C ILE A 4 -7.20 -24.87 -4.61
N ASP A 5 -7.49 -23.95 -5.49
CA ASP A 5 -8.50 -22.92 -5.29
C ASP A 5 -9.91 -23.53 -5.42
N LYS A 6 -10.50 -23.86 -4.28
CA LYS A 6 -11.90 -24.29 -4.24
C LYS A 6 -12.88 -23.14 -4.55
N SER A 7 -12.42 -21.88 -4.59
CA SER A 7 -13.28 -20.76 -5.00
C SER A 7 -13.74 -20.87 -6.45
N LEU A 8 -13.05 -21.71 -7.24
CA LEU A 8 -13.50 -22.08 -8.58
C LEU A 8 -14.74 -22.99 -8.55
N ALA A 9 -15.01 -23.67 -7.43
CA ALA A 9 -16.07 -24.63 -7.30
C ALA A 9 -17.33 -24.10 -6.62
N GLN A 10 -17.25 -22.97 -5.91
CA GLN A 10 -18.39 -22.43 -5.15
C GLN A 10 -18.40 -20.92 -5.27
N ALA A 11 -19.54 -20.35 -5.65
CA ALA A 11 -19.78 -18.93 -5.42
C ALA A 11 -19.74 -18.62 -3.91
N PRO A 12 -19.20 -17.48 -3.50
CA PRO A 12 -19.20 -17.11 -2.10
C PRO A 12 -20.64 -17.01 -1.60
N LYS A 13 -21.03 -17.91 -0.72
CA LYS A 13 -22.29 -17.80 0.00
C LYS A 13 -22.03 -16.81 1.14
N GLY A 14 -22.85 -15.77 1.23
CA GLY A 14 -22.80 -14.85 2.34
C GLY A 14 -22.87 -15.63 3.65
N ILE A 15 -22.08 -15.21 4.63
CA ILE A 15 -21.97 -15.81 5.97
C ILE A 15 -23.33 -15.89 6.71
N GLU A 16 -24.37 -15.26 6.18
CA GLU A 16 -25.73 -15.24 6.74
C GLU A 16 -26.39 -16.61 6.91
N GLU A 17 -26.00 -17.63 6.15
CA GLU A 17 -26.61 -18.97 6.28
C GLU A 17 -26.01 -19.82 7.40
N LEU A 18 -24.85 -19.48 7.95
CA LEU A 18 -24.17 -20.31 8.94
C LEU A 18 -24.22 -19.77 10.39
N ALA A 19 -24.63 -18.52 10.62
CA ALA A 19 -24.49 -17.87 11.93
C ALA A 19 -25.77 -17.60 12.71
N MET A 20 -26.97 -17.85 12.14
CA MET A 20 -28.22 -17.48 12.80
C MET A 20 -29.18 -18.65 12.96
N GLY A 21 -29.37 -19.03 14.20
CA GLY A 21 -30.55 -19.75 14.59
C GLY A 21 -31.81 -18.92 14.38
N GLN A 22 -32.66 -19.39 13.47
CA GLN A 22 -33.97 -18.91 13.08
C GLN A 22 -34.06 -17.47 12.55
N PRO A 23 -34.16 -17.29 11.22
CA PRO A 23 -34.61 -16.07 10.64
C PRO A 23 -36.10 -16.08 10.28
N ASP A 24 -36.71 -14.91 10.34
CA ASP A 24 -37.90 -14.60 9.55
C ASP A 24 -37.51 -14.72 8.06
N LEU A 25 -37.80 -15.86 7.46
CA LEU A 25 -37.66 -16.14 6.06
C LEU A 25 -38.75 -15.42 5.28
N SER A 26 -38.43 -14.26 4.68
CA SER A 26 -39.18 -13.77 3.53
C SER A 26 -38.68 -14.50 2.29
N ILE A 27 -39.33 -15.61 1.93
CA ILE A 27 -39.07 -16.34 0.70
C ILE A 27 -39.84 -15.64 -0.42
N GLU A 28 -39.13 -14.98 -1.35
CA GLU A 28 -39.68 -14.62 -2.64
C GLU A 28 -39.81 -15.91 -3.48
N ILE A 29 -41.04 -16.38 -3.65
CA ILE A 29 -41.34 -17.59 -4.41
C ILE A 29 -41.59 -17.14 -5.86
N GLU A 30 -40.59 -17.31 -6.73
CA GLU A 30 -40.80 -17.29 -8.19
C GLU A 30 -41.34 -18.66 -8.60
N ASN A 31 -42.61 -18.71 -9.00
CA ASN A 31 -43.35 -19.86 -9.52
C ASN A 31 -43.45 -21.11 -8.62
N PRO A 32 -44.39 -21.19 -7.66
CA PRO A 32 -44.70 -22.43 -7.00
C PRO A 32 -45.50 -23.36 -7.91
N GLU A 33 -44.99 -24.56 -8.21
CA GLU A 33 -45.79 -25.61 -8.75
C GLU A 33 -46.77 -26.10 -7.66
N SER A 34 -48.02 -25.76 -7.80
CA SER A 34 -49.08 -26.21 -6.89
C SER A 34 -49.85 -27.39 -7.53
N VAL A 35 -49.83 -28.53 -6.87
CA VAL A 35 -50.68 -29.69 -7.22
C VAL A 35 -51.85 -29.71 -6.28
N THR A 36 -53.07 -29.60 -6.79
CA THR A 36 -54.30 -29.81 -6.01
C THR A 36 -54.56 -31.33 -5.93
N LEU A 37 -54.63 -31.85 -4.70
CA LEU A 37 -54.97 -33.24 -4.45
C LEU A 37 -56.51 -33.44 -4.48
N ASP A 38 -56.98 -34.65 -4.72
CA ASP A 38 -58.40 -34.99 -4.85
C ASP A 38 -59.29 -34.73 -3.59
N ASP A 39 -58.62 -34.46 -2.48
CA ASP A 39 -59.28 -34.09 -1.21
C ASP A 39 -59.42 -32.53 -1.02
N GLY A 40 -58.99 -31.74 -1.99
CA GLY A 40 -59.08 -30.30 -1.95
C GLY A 40 -57.95 -29.60 -1.18
N SER A 41 -56.94 -30.36 -0.67
CA SER A 41 -55.73 -29.81 -0.11
C SER A 41 -54.75 -29.46 -1.23
N MET A 42 -53.92 -28.40 -1.02
CA MET A 42 -52.89 -27.94 -1.96
C MET A 42 -51.53 -28.32 -1.40
N GLU A 43 -50.85 -29.20 -2.12
CA GLU A 43 -49.44 -29.48 -1.81
C GLU A 43 -48.59 -28.49 -2.60
N ILE A 44 -47.87 -27.64 -1.87
CA ILE A 44 -46.94 -26.67 -2.44
C ILE A 44 -45.55 -27.25 -2.23
N THR A 45 -44.92 -27.69 -3.30
CA THR A 45 -43.53 -28.12 -3.24
C THR A 45 -42.65 -26.86 -3.33
N ILE A 46 -42.10 -26.46 -2.18
CA ILE A 46 -41.12 -25.39 -2.10
C ILE A 46 -39.75 -26.01 -2.42
N GLN A 47 -39.34 -25.87 -3.65
CA GLN A 47 -37.95 -26.15 -3.97
C GLN A 47 -37.11 -24.92 -3.57
N PRO A 48 -36.19 -25.01 -2.60
CA PRO A 48 -35.28 -23.93 -2.34
C PRO A 48 -34.43 -23.71 -3.58
N GLY A 49 -34.29 -22.47 -4.03
CA GLY A 49 -33.55 -22.09 -5.25
C GLY A 49 -32.06 -22.38 -5.14
N LYS A 50 -31.73 -23.66 -5.14
CA LYS A 50 -30.38 -24.23 -4.97
C LYS A 50 -29.66 -24.52 -6.27
N GLU A 51 -30.37 -24.49 -7.42
CA GLU A 51 -29.88 -25.24 -8.57
C GLU A 51 -29.03 -24.45 -9.56
N GLN A 52 -29.16 -23.16 -9.71
CA GLN A 52 -28.42 -22.44 -10.76
C GLN A 52 -26.94 -22.21 -10.44
N ASN A 53 -26.56 -22.00 -9.18
CA ASN A 53 -25.16 -21.81 -8.80
C ASN A 53 -24.37 -23.12 -8.66
N ASP A 54 -25.01 -24.20 -8.27
CA ASP A 54 -24.35 -25.52 -8.16
C ASP A 54 -24.03 -26.08 -9.55
N GLU A 55 -24.90 -25.86 -10.53
CA GLU A 55 -24.70 -26.30 -11.92
C GLU A 55 -23.59 -25.52 -12.63
N PHE A 56 -23.46 -24.19 -12.36
CA PHE A 56 -22.38 -23.39 -12.96
C PHE A 56 -20.99 -23.83 -12.47
N ASN A 57 -20.85 -24.16 -11.19
CA ASN A 57 -19.59 -24.54 -10.56
C ASN A 57 -19.33 -26.05 -10.61
N ALA A 58 -20.17 -26.83 -11.27
CA ALA A 58 -20.00 -28.28 -11.42
C ALA A 58 -18.69 -28.64 -12.13
N ASN A 59 -18.19 -29.83 -11.86
CA ASN A 59 -17.05 -30.39 -12.57
C ASN A 59 -17.52 -31.00 -13.92
N LEU A 60 -17.31 -30.25 -14.99
CA LEU A 60 -17.73 -30.65 -16.34
C LEU A 60 -17.13 -31.99 -16.79
N ALA A 61 -15.98 -32.37 -16.24
CA ALA A 61 -15.30 -33.60 -16.56
C ALA A 61 -16.08 -34.87 -16.10
N GLU A 62 -17.08 -34.74 -15.22
CA GLU A 62 -17.91 -35.84 -14.78
C GLU A 62 -18.93 -36.28 -15.87
N ASP A 63 -19.39 -35.34 -16.67
CA ASP A 63 -20.40 -35.53 -17.68
C ASP A 63 -19.80 -35.80 -19.09
N MET A 64 -18.47 -35.66 -19.26
CA MET A 64 -17.79 -35.85 -20.55
C MET A 64 -17.41 -37.32 -20.78
N ASP A 65 -17.37 -37.72 -22.07
CA ASP A 65 -16.90 -39.04 -22.46
C ASP A 65 -15.40 -39.24 -22.24
N GLU A 66 -15.00 -40.40 -21.74
CA GLU A 66 -13.59 -40.73 -21.46
C GLU A 66 -12.69 -40.63 -22.71
N GLY A 67 -13.23 -40.88 -23.90
CA GLY A 67 -12.49 -40.70 -25.15
C GLY A 67 -12.14 -39.25 -25.40
N GLN A 68 -13.10 -38.32 -25.22
CA GLN A 68 -12.91 -36.87 -25.35
C GLN A 68 -11.94 -36.35 -24.28
N LEU A 69 -12.06 -36.82 -23.05
CA LEU A 69 -11.14 -36.44 -21.97
C LEU A 69 -9.71 -36.90 -22.26
N THR A 70 -9.52 -38.08 -22.82
CA THR A 70 -8.19 -38.61 -23.15
C THR A 70 -7.55 -37.84 -24.32
N GLU A 71 -8.32 -37.47 -25.34
CA GLU A 71 -7.84 -36.63 -26.44
C GLU A 71 -7.44 -35.25 -25.96
N LEU A 72 -8.34 -34.57 -25.22
CA LEU A 72 -8.10 -33.25 -24.62
C LEU A 72 -6.87 -33.27 -23.73
N SER A 73 -6.70 -34.31 -22.89
CA SER A 73 -5.53 -34.43 -22.02
C SER A 73 -4.25 -34.58 -22.82
N GLY A 74 -4.26 -35.39 -23.89
CA GLY A 74 -3.10 -35.58 -24.77
C GLY A 74 -2.65 -34.26 -25.40
N ASP A 75 -3.58 -33.48 -25.90
CA ASP A 75 -3.31 -32.16 -26.49
C ASP A 75 -2.75 -31.18 -25.46
N LEU A 76 -3.39 -31.05 -24.30
CA LEU A 76 -2.98 -30.13 -23.25
C LEU A 76 -1.61 -30.48 -22.65
N VAL A 77 -1.30 -31.76 -22.44
CA VAL A 77 0.03 -32.19 -21.96
C VAL A 77 1.09 -31.94 -23.05
N GLY A 78 0.78 -32.15 -24.33
CA GLY A 78 1.65 -31.80 -25.46
C GLY A 78 1.96 -30.31 -25.53
N GLU A 79 0.95 -29.47 -25.33
CA GLU A 79 1.10 -27.99 -25.23
C GLU A 79 1.93 -27.58 -24.04
N TYR A 80 1.74 -28.18 -22.88
CA TYR A 80 2.57 -27.95 -21.68
C TYR A 80 4.04 -28.28 -21.94
N ASP A 81 4.34 -29.40 -22.57
CA ASP A 81 5.71 -29.80 -22.90
C ASP A 81 6.36 -28.83 -23.91
N ALA A 82 5.58 -28.33 -24.88
CA ALA A 82 6.03 -27.27 -25.79
C ALA A 82 6.33 -25.97 -25.07
N ASP A 83 5.50 -25.56 -24.09
CA ASP A 83 5.68 -24.36 -23.30
C ASP A 83 6.94 -24.46 -22.40
N ILE A 84 7.21 -25.61 -21.79
CA ILE A 84 8.47 -25.88 -21.06
C ILE A 84 9.68 -25.71 -21.99
N ASN A 85 9.63 -26.32 -23.19
CA ASN A 85 10.71 -26.20 -24.14
C ASN A 85 10.92 -24.75 -24.59
N SER A 86 9.86 -23.95 -24.71
CA SER A 86 9.94 -22.54 -25.12
C SER A 86 10.75 -21.67 -24.18
N ARG A 87 10.79 -22.00 -22.86
CA ARG A 87 11.52 -21.25 -21.83
C ARG A 87 12.86 -21.88 -21.42
N LYS A 88 13.30 -22.93 -22.09
CA LYS A 88 14.42 -23.78 -21.70
C LYS A 88 15.71 -23.00 -21.47
N ASP A 89 16.06 -22.06 -22.36
CA ASP A 89 17.32 -21.30 -22.27
C ASP A 89 17.34 -20.38 -21.05
N TRP A 90 16.21 -19.71 -20.78
CA TRP A 90 16.03 -18.88 -19.58
C TRP A 90 16.17 -19.74 -18.31
N LEU A 91 15.47 -20.86 -18.25
CA LEU A 91 15.49 -21.77 -17.11
C LEU A 91 16.88 -22.38 -16.87
N THR A 92 17.58 -22.78 -17.94
CA THR A 92 18.95 -23.33 -17.85
C THR A 92 19.90 -22.29 -17.27
N THR A 93 19.84 -21.03 -17.75
CA THR A 93 20.69 -19.96 -17.21
C THR A 93 20.42 -19.71 -15.73
N TYR A 94 19.15 -19.73 -15.32
CA TYR A 94 18.76 -19.59 -13.93
C TYR A 94 19.28 -20.73 -13.06
N VAL A 95 19.03 -21.98 -13.46
CA VAL A 95 19.45 -23.17 -12.70
C VAL A 95 20.97 -23.26 -12.57
N ASP A 96 21.71 -23.04 -13.65
CA ASP A 96 23.18 -23.04 -13.61
C ASP A 96 23.73 -21.90 -12.74
N GLY A 97 22.99 -20.77 -12.70
CA GLY A 97 23.36 -19.61 -11.87
C GLY A 97 23.17 -19.83 -10.36
N LEU A 98 22.32 -20.74 -9.92
CA LEU A 98 22.11 -21.06 -8.50
C LEU A 98 23.41 -21.49 -7.78
N GLU A 99 24.34 -22.10 -8.50
CA GLU A 99 25.65 -22.48 -7.96
C GLU A 99 26.41 -21.27 -7.40
N LEU A 100 26.23 -20.09 -8.00
CA LEU A 100 26.91 -18.85 -7.61
C LEU A 100 26.49 -18.32 -6.24
N LEU A 101 25.42 -18.84 -5.66
CA LEU A 101 25.02 -18.57 -4.28
C LEU A 101 25.98 -19.19 -3.26
N GLY A 102 26.71 -20.24 -3.66
CA GLY A 102 27.68 -20.90 -2.79
C GLY A 102 27.04 -21.59 -1.56
N LEU A 103 25.81 -22.05 -1.67
CA LEU A 103 25.08 -22.69 -0.56
C LEU A 103 25.56 -24.12 -0.29
N LYS A 104 26.09 -24.80 -1.30
CA LYS A 104 26.62 -26.14 -1.21
C LYS A 104 28.13 -26.09 -1.03
N VAL A 105 28.63 -26.70 0.04
CA VAL A 105 30.06 -26.85 0.29
C VAL A 105 30.45 -28.25 -0.19
N GLU A 106 31.14 -28.32 -1.32
CA GLU A 106 31.63 -29.55 -1.89
C GLU A 106 33.17 -29.53 -1.91
N ASP A 107 33.79 -30.69 -1.67
CA ASP A 107 35.24 -30.85 -1.86
C ASP A 107 35.54 -30.84 -3.36
N ARG A 108 36.35 -29.89 -3.79
CA ARG A 108 36.77 -29.79 -5.17
C ARG A 108 37.93 -30.79 -5.45
N THR A 109 37.73 -31.59 -6.44
CA THR A 109 38.73 -32.62 -6.83
C THR A 109 39.56 -32.19 -8.03
N GLU A 110 39.14 -31.21 -8.79
CA GLU A 110 39.85 -30.63 -9.93
C GLU A 110 40.29 -29.18 -9.67
N PRO A 111 41.54 -28.75 -10.06
CA PRO A 111 42.56 -29.52 -10.77
C PRO A 111 43.34 -30.49 -9.89
N TRP A 112 43.16 -30.49 -8.56
CA TRP A 112 43.67 -31.49 -7.62
C TRP A 112 42.73 -31.63 -6.40
N PRO A 113 42.74 -32.78 -5.73
CA PRO A 113 41.93 -32.95 -4.51
C PRO A 113 42.30 -31.91 -3.43
N GLY A 114 41.30 -31.19 -2.91
CA GLY A 114 41.50 -30.12 -1.92
C GLY A 114 41.81 -28.75 -2.55
N ALA A 115 41.61 -28.58 -3.86
CA ALA A 115 41.62 -27.24 -4.48
C ALA A 115 40.52 -26.32 -3.89
N CYS A 116 40.74 -25.02 -3.96
CA CYS A 116 39.86 -24.04 -3.38
C CYS A 116 38.42 -24.13 -3.98
N ASN A 117 37.43 -24.30 -3.11
CA ASN A 117 36.01 -24.41 -3.45
C ASN A 117 35.19 -23.15 -3.10
N VAL A 118 35.82 -22.09 -2.62
CA VAL A 118 35.16 -20.87 -2.19
C VAL A 118 34.43 -20.18 -3.35
N TYR A 119 33.24 -19.69 -3.08
CA TYR A 119 32.48 -18.83 -3.99
C TYR A 119 32.56 -17.36 -3.52
N HIS A 120 32.68 -16.44 -4.45
CA HIS A 120 32.66 -15.02 -4.11
C HIS A 120 31.19 -14.62 -3.78
N PRO A 121 30.91 -13.95 -2.63
CA PRO A 121 29.54 -13.71 -2.16
C PRO A 121 28.80 -12.59 -2.89
N LEU A 122 29.27 -12.13 -4.06
CA LEU A 122 28.67 -11.01 -4.82
C LEU A 122 27.18 -11.22 -5.08
N MET A 123 26.78 -12.42 -5.49
CA MET A 123 25.39 -12.75 -5.81
C MET A 123 24.52 -12.72 -4.55
N THR A 124 24.98 -13.37 -3.50
CA THR A 124 24.26 -13.45 -2.22
C THR A 124 24.15 -12.08 -1.56
N GLU A 125 25.23 -11.27 -1.59
CA GLU A 125 25.22 -9.89 -1.09
C GLU A 125 24.18 -9.04 -1.80
N ALA A 126 24.14 -9.06 -3.14
CA ALA A 126 23.18 -8.31 -3.93
C ALA A 126 21.73 -8.74 -3.65
N LEU A 127 21.49 -10.03 -3.53
CA LEU A 127 20.18 -10.60 -3.30
C LEU A 127 19.63 -10.27 -1.91
N VAL A 128 20.44 -10.47 -0.86
CA VAL A 128 20.04 -10.17 0.52
C VAL A 128 19.75 -8.68 0.68
N LYS A 129 20.58 -7.83 0.06
CA LYS A 129 20.36 -6.38 0.08
C LYS A 129 19.03 -6.00 -0.60
N PHE A 130 18.80 -6.51 -1.81
CA PHE A 130 17.54 -6.29 -2.53
C PHE A 130 16.33 -6.74 -1.71
N GLN A 131 16.35 -7.95 -1.16
CA GLN A 131 15.26 -8.49 -0.35
C GLN A 131 14.99 -7.62 0.88
N ALA A 132 16.04 -7.26 1.64
CA ALA A 132 15.93 -6.48 2.86
C ALA A 132 15.36 -5.08 2.59
N GLU A 133 15.89 -4.37 1.60
CA GLU A 133 15.42 -3.03 1.23
C GLU A 133 13.97 -3.05 0.74
N THR A 134 13.65 -3.98 -0.15
CA THR A 134 12.30 -4.09 -0.72
C THR A 134 11.27 -4.54 0.33
N MET A 135 11.66 -5.43 1.25
CA MET A 135 10.77 -5.86 2.34
C MET A 135 10.40 -4.72 3.27
N MET A 136 11.37 -3.86 3.62
CA MET A 136 11.10 -2.68 4.46
C MET A 136 10.15 -1.68 3.80
N GLU A 137 10.21 -1.54 2.48
CA GLU A 137 9.36 -0.63 1.73
C GLU A 137 7.96 -1.20 1.48
N THR A 138 7.87 -2.50 1.14
CA THR A 138 6.61 -3.14 0.79
C THR A 138 5.77 -3.54 1.99
N PHE A 139 6.40 -3.77 3.15
CA PHE A 139 5.74 -4.21 4.38
C PHE A 139 6.10 -3.34 5.59
N PRO A 140 5.71 -2.06 5.62
CA PRO A 140 5.98 -1.17 6.75
C PRO A 140 5.17 -1.58 7.98
N ALA A 141 5.57 -1.10 9.15
CA ALA A 141 4.93 -1.42 10.43
C ALA A 141 3.45 -0.99 10.53
N ALA A 142 3.03 -0.03 9.73
CA ALA A 142 1.64 0.44 9.65
C ALA A 142 0.74 -0.44 8.76
N GLY A 143 1.31 -1.47 8.15
CA GLY A 143 0.66 -2.36 7.19
C GLY A 143 0.93 -1.98 5.74
N PRO A 144 0.79 -2.95 4.80
CA PRO A 144 1.15 -2.77 3.39
C PRO A 144 0.09 -2.06 2.55
N VAL A 145 -1.13 -1.85 3.08
CA VAL A 145 -2.30 -1.39 2.33
C VAL A 145 -2.63 0.06 2.61
N LYS A 146 -2.89 0.80 1.53
CA LYS A 146 -3.47 2.13 1.52
C LYS A 146 -4.72 2.15 0.64
N THR A 147 -5.68 2.99 0.96
CA THR A 147 -6.93 3.14 0.20
C THR A 147 -6.96 4.44 -0.60
N VAL A 148 -7.65 4.41 -1.72
CA VAL A 148 -7.93 5.57 -2.58
C VAL A 148 -9.41 5.59 -2.91
N ILE A 149 -10.04 6.75 -2.72
CA ILE A 149 -11.47 6.93 -3.00
C ILE A 149 -11.69 7.07 -4.50
N VAL A 150 -12.62 6.28 -5.03
CA VAL A 150 -13.03 6.34 -6.43
C VAL A 150 -14.15 7.37 -6.58
N GLY A 151 -13.92 8.40 -7.39
CA GLY A 151 -14.88 9.45 -7.70
C GLY A 151 -14.84 10.65 -6.74
N LYS A 152 -16.01 11.26 -6.46
CA LYS A 152 -16.09 12.42 -5.57
C LYS A 152 -15.82 12.03 -4.12
N GLN A 153 -14.99 12.79 -3.44
CA GLN A 153 -14.75 12.64 -2.01
C GLN A 153 -15.96 13.14 -1.23
N THR A 154 -16.46 12.27 -0.34
CA THR A 154 -17.52 12.59 0.62
C THR A 154 -17.08 12.02 1.96
N LYS A 155 -17.56 12.61 3.07
CA LYS A 155 -17.20 12.18 4.42
C LYS A 155 -17.47 10.68 4.64
N ASP A 156 -18.60 10.17 4.16
CA ASP A 156 -18.97 8.75 4.28
C ASP A 156 -17.97 7.83 3.54
N LYS A 157 -17.49 8.28 2.36
CA LYS A 157 -16.46 7.53 1.60
C LYS A 157 -15.09 7.59 2.25
N GLU A 158 -14.76 8.69 2.92
CA GLU A 158 -13.50 8.83 3.67
C GLU A 158 -13.49 7.87 4.87
N GLU A 159 -14.59 7.82 5.62
CA GLU A 159 -14.75 6.89 6.73
C GLU A 159 -14.75 5.42 6.25
N ALA A 160 -15.41 5.12 5.12
CA ALA A 160 -15.37 3.80 4.51
C ALA A 160 -13.95 3.42 4.07
N ALA A 161 -13.20 4.36 3.48
CA ALA A 161 -11.83 4.14 3.06
C ALA A 161 -10.90 3.82 4.24
N GLU A 162 -11.09 4.49 5.38
CA GLU A 162 -10.34 4.22 6.59
C GLU A 162 -10.67 2.84 7.16
N ARG A 163 -11.97 2.49 7.23
CA ARG A 163 -12.40 1.15 7.66
C ARG A 163 -11.84 0.03 6.77
N VAL A 164 -11.89 0.19 5.45
CA VAL A 164 -11.33 -0.78 4.49
C VAL A 164 -9.82 -0.89 4.64
N LYS A 165 -9.11 0.22 4.82
CA LYS A 165 -7.67 0.22 5.08
C LYS A 165 -7.32 -0.59 6.32
N ASP A 166 -8.02 -0.33 7.42
CA ASP A 166 -7.77 -0.99 8.70
C ASP A 166 -8.13 -2.47 8.64
N ASP A 167 -9.27 -2.83 8.02
CA ASP A 167 -9.69 -4.23 7.86
C ASP A 167 -8.70 -5.01 6.98
N MET A 168 -8.33 -4.49 5.81
CA MET A 168 -7.36 -5.18 4.95
C MET A 168 -5.98 -5.31 5.59
N ASN A 169 -5.49 -4.28 6.27
CA ASN A 169 -4.22 -4.40 7.00
C ASN A 169 -4.31 -5.45 8.09
N TYR A 170 -5.39 -5.50 8.85
CA TYR A 170 -5.62 -6.55 9.85
C TYR A 170 -5.67 -7.94 9.21
N GLN A 171 -6.37 -8.11 8.09
CA GLN A 171 -6.41 -9.36 7.35
C GLN A 171 -5.01 -9.84 6.96
N LEU A 172 -4.18 -8.96 6.42
CA LEU A 172 -2.84 -9.30 5.92
C LEU A 172 -1.79 -9.47 7.01
N THR A 173 -1.94 -8.82 8.18
CA THR A 173 -0.94 -8.88 9.25
C THR A 173 -1.27 -9.90 10.33
N ASP A 174 -2.54 -10.04 10.68
CA ASP A 174 -2.98 -10.82 11.82
C ASP A 174 -3.73 -12.10 11.41
N MET A 175 -4.66 -12.01 10.45
CA MET A 175 -5.46 -13.16 10.02
C MET A 175 -4.71 -14.09 9.06
N MET A 176 -3.74 -13.56 8.29
CA MET A 176 -2.91 -14.31 7.34
C MET A 176 -1.44 -14.34 7.83
N PRO A 177 -1.10 -15.14 8.85
CA PRO A 177 0.25 -15.17 9.41
C PRO A 177 1.31 -15.63 8.38
N GLU A 178 0.91 -16.38 7.36
CA GLU A 178 1.76 -16.80 6.26
C GLU A 178 2.08 -15.69 5.25
N TYR A 179 1.28 -14.61 5.18
CA TYR A 179 1.42 -13.59 4.14
C TYR A 179 2.82 -12.96 4.10
N ARG A 180 3.35 -12.58 5.26
CA ARG A 180 4.67 -11.96 5.36
C ARG A 180 5.80 -12.92 4.99
N PRO A 181 5.88 -14.16 5.53
CA PRO A 181 6.88 -15.15 5.10
C PRO A 181 6.80 -15.48 3.60
N GLU A 182 5.60 -15.61 3.05
CA GLU A 182 5.41 -15.87 1.62
C GLU A 182 5.83 -14.67 0.76
N HIS A 183 5.59 -13.45 1.22
CA HIS A 183 6.08 -12.23 0.55
C HIS A 183 7.61 -12.15 0.58
N GLU A 184 8.23 -12.49 1.70
CA GLU A 184 9.69 -12.53 1.84
C GLU A 184 10.34 -13.57 0.93
N ARG A 185 9.74 -14.78 0.83
CA ARG A 185 10.16 -15.82 -0.12
C ARG A 185 9.98 -15.37 -1.57
N MET A 186 8.86 -14.71 -1.87
CA MET A 186 8.59 -14.17 -3.19
C MET A 186 9.66 -13.15 -3.61
N LEU A 187 10.07 -12.24 -2.74
CA LEU A 187 11.13 -11.27 -3.03
C LEU A 187 12.48 -11.93 -3.28
N TRP A 188 12.79 -12.99 -2.53
CA TRP A 188 14.00 -13.79 -2.76
C TRP A 188 13.99 -14.44 -4.14
N GLY A 189 12.90 -15.14 -4.49
CA GLY A 189 12.73 -15.76 -5.80
C GLY A 189 12.74 -14.76 -6.94
N LEU A 190 12.07 -13.61 -6.76
CA LEU A 190 12.04 -12.51 -7.71
C LEU A 190 13.44 -11.96 -8.02
N GLY A 191 14.24 -11.71 -6.97
CA GLY A 191 15.60 -11.22 -7.16
C GLY A 191 16.48 -12.21 -7.92
N LEU A 192 16.37 -13.52 -7.63
CA LEU A 192 17.17 -14.56 -8.28
C LEU A 192 16.78 -14.80 -9.72
N SER A 193 15.57 -15.29 -9.94
CA SER A 193 15.09 -15.73 -11.26
C SER A 193 14.63 -14.59 -12.15
N GLY A 194 14.24 -13.45 -11.55
CA GLY A 194 13.60 -12.34 -12.22
C GLY A 194 12.08 -12.46 -12.32
N ASN A 195 11.52 -13.61 -11.93
CA ASN A 195 10.09 -13.88 -11.96
C ASN A 195 9.67 -14.51 -10.63
N ALA A 196 8.54 -14.08 -10.13
CA ALA A 196 7.88 -14.69 -9.00
C ALA A 196 6.37 -14.57 -9.21
N PHE A 197 5.63 -15.51 -8.68
CA PHE A 197 4.18 -15.51 -8.81
C PHE A 197 3.56 -15.63 -7.44
N LYS A 198 2.37 -15.04 -7.29
CA LYS A 198 1.49 -15.29 -6.17
C LYS A 198 0.16 -15.82 -6.68
N LYS A 199 -0.32 -16.90 -6.07
CA LYS A 199 -1.65 -17.45 -6.26
C LYS A 199 -2.57 -16.91 -5.18
N VAL A 200 -3.65 -16.24 -5.59
CA VAL A 200 -4.62 -15.60 -4.70
C VAL A 200 -5.95 -16.34 -4.82
N TYR A 201 -6.43 -16.90 -3.72
CA TYR A 201 -7.66 -17.69 -3.69
C TYR A 201 -8.28 -17.73 -2.30
N TYR A 202 -9.54 -18.17 -2.22
CA TYR A 202 -10.21 -18.48 -0.95
C TYR A 202 -10.05 -19.96 -0.63
N ASP A 203 -9.55 -20.29 0.57
CA ASP A 203 -9.46 -21.68 1.03
C ASP A 203 -10.60 -22.01 1.99
N PRO A 204 -11.57 -22.83 1.56
CA PRO A 204 -12.71 -23.19 2.39
C PRO A 204 -12.37 -24.10 3.58
N ASN A 205 -11.16 -24.69 3.64
CA ASN A 205 -10.77 -25.51 4.80
C ASN A 205 -10.34 -24.66 5.98
N ILE A 206 -9.82 -23.46 5.70
CA ILE A 206 -9.41 -22.48 6.71
C ILE A 206 -10.31 -21.24 6.72
N GLU A 207 -11.36 -21.27 5.88
CA GLU A 207 -12.41 -20.25 5.78
C GLU A 207 -11.88 -18.82 5.62
N ARG A 208 -10.82 -18.65 4.84
CA ARG A 208 -10.24 -17.33 4.55
C ARG A 208 -9.48 -17.29 3.23
N GLN A 209 -9.16 -16.08 2.80
CA GLN A 209 -8.31 -15.82 1.66
C GLN A 209 -6.87 -16.24 1.95
N VAL A 210 -6.18 -16.62 0.89
CA VAL A 210 -4.76 -17.03 0.89
C VAL A 210 -4.04 -16.36 -0.28
N SER A 211 -2.81 -15.93 -0.04
CA SER A 211 -1.89 -15.46 -1.08
C SER A 211 -0.56 -16.20 -0.93
N MET A 212 -0.36 -17.22 -1.76
CA MET A 212 0.81 -18.09 -1.72
C MET A 212 1.85 -17.67 -2.76
N TYR A 213 3.10 -17.74 -2.38
CA TYR A 213 4.21 -17.68 -3.32
C TYR A 213 4.29 -18.97 -4.16
N VAL A 214 4.40 -18.80 -5.46
CA VAL A 214 4.66 -19.88 -6.40
C VAL A 214 5.98 -19.58 -7.12
N PRO A 215 6.97 -20.49 -7.05
CA PRO A 215 8.25 -20.32 -7.74
C PRO A 215 8.07 -20.22 -9.25
N ALA A 216 9.01 -19.57 -9.92
CA ALA A 216 8.97 -19.41 -11.37
C ALA A 216 9.07 -20.73 -12.12
N GLU A 217 9.64 -21.74 -11.50
CA GLU A 217 9.74 -23.12 -12.02
C GLU A 217 8.37 -23.76 -12.16
N ASP A 218 7.48 -23.51 -11.19
CA ASP A 218 6.18 -24.17 -11.08
C ASP A 218 5.06 -23.47 -11.88
N ILE A 219 5.30 -22.26 -12.41
CA ILE A 219 4.38 -21.58 -13.33
C ILE A 219 4.95 -21.62 -14.75
N VAL A 220 4.26 -22.31 -15.64
CA VAL A 220 4.65 -22.45 -17.04
C VAL A 220 3.70 -21.61 -17.90
N VAL A 221 4.30 -20.67 -18.64
CA VAL A 221 3.60 -19.77 -19.57
C VAL A 221 4.36 -19.79 -20.90
N PRO A 222 3.69 -19.77 -22.07
CA PRO A 222 4.35 -19.68 -23.35
C PRO A 222 5.32 -18.47 -23.39
N TYR A 223 6.54 -18.68 -23.87
CA TYR A 223 7.58 -17.63 -23.93
C TYR A 223 7.11 -16.37 -24.67
N GLY A 224 6.30 -16.52 -25.70
CA GLY A 224 5.77 -15.44 -26.52
C GLY A 224 4.60 -14.67 -25.90
N ALA A 225 4.09 -15.07 -24.74
CA ALA A 225 3.01 -14.38 -24.07
C ALA A 225 3.44 -12.98 -23.61
N SER A 226 2.52 -12.01 -23.67
CA SER A 226 2.80 -10.64 -23.22
C SER A 226 2.57 -10.46 -21.71
N ASN A 227 1.53 -11.08 -21.17
CA ASN A 227 1.17 -11.05 -19.74
C ASN A 227 0.28 -12.24 -19.39
N LEU A 228 -0.06 -12.44 -18.09
CA LEU A 228 -0.94 -13.52 -17.65
C LEU A 228 -2.39 -13.36 -18.11
N GLU A 229 -2.85 -12.14 -18.30
CA GLU A 229 -4.25 -11.86 -18.69
C GLU A 229 -4.53 -12.32 -20.12
N THR A 230 -3.58 -12.05 -21.03
CA THR A 230 -3.70 -12.37 -22.45
C THR A 230 -3.03 -13.67 -22.85
N ALA A 231 -2.33 -14.33 -21.93
CA ALA A 231 -1.71 -15.63 -22.19
C ALA A 231 -2.77 -16.68 -22.55
N GLU A 232 -2.53 -17.42 -23.61
CA GLU A 232 -3.38 -18.51 -24.03
C GLU A 232 -3.50 -19.58 -22.96
N ARG A 233 -2.37 -19.90 -22.32
CA ARG A 233 -2.26 -20.90 -21.27
C ARG A 233 -1.41 -20.38 -20.11
N VAL A 234 -1.81 -20.73 -18.89
CA VAL A 234 -1.03 -20.58 -17.67
C VAL A 234 -1.13 -21.89 -16.90
N THR A 235 -0.04 -22.61 -16.79
CA THR A 235 -0.02 -23.90 -16.10
C THR A 235 0.69 -23.79 -14.76
N HIS A 236 0.02 -24.17 -13.69
CA HIS A 236 0.59 -24.31 -12.35
C HIS A 236 0.88 -25.79 -12.09
N VAL A 237 2.14 -26.09 -11.86
CA VAL A 237 2.62 -27.44 -11.55
C VAL A 237 2.60 -27.65 -10.06
N MET A 238 1.88 -28.65 -9.59
CA MET A 238 1.74 -28.97 -8.16
C MET A 238 2.09 -30.42 -7.90
N ARG A 239 2.56 -30.71 -6.69
CA ARG A 239 2.75 -32.07 -6.20
C ARG A 239 1.81 -32.36 -5.05
N LYS A 240 0.99 -33.41 -5.21
CA LYS A 240 -0.03 -33.81 -4.23
C LYS A 240 0.16 -35.24 -3.76
N THR A 241 0.01 -35.46 -2.46
CA THR A 241 0.00 -36.80 -1.89
C THR A 241 -1.30 -37.54 -2.25
N LYS A 242 -1.27 -38.87 -2.23
CA LYS A 242 -2.47 -39.72 -2.44
C LYS A 242 -3.62 -39.33 -1.50
N ASN A 243 -3.30 -39.03 -0.25
CA ASN A 243 -4.32 -38.64 0.74
C ASN A 243 -4.97 -37.27 0.45
N GLU A 244 -4.18 -36.28 -0.04
CA GLU A 244 -4.71 -34.98 -0.42
C GLU A 244 -5.63 -35.09 -1.64
N LEU A 245 -5.25 -35.88 -2.65
CA LEU A 245 -6.09 -36.13 -3.82
C LEU A 245 -7.38 -36.84 -3.41
N HIS A 246 -7.28 -37.89 -2.61
CA HIS A 246 -8.46 -38.63 -2.15
C HIS A 246 -9.43 -37.76 -1.34
N LYS A 247 -8.92 -36.85 -0.48
CA LYS A 247 -9.79 -35.87 0.21
C LYS A 247 -10.54 -34.97 -0.77
N LEU A 248 -9.91 -34.57 -1.87
CA LEU A 248 -10.52 -33.72 -2.88
C LEU A 248 -11.52 -34.48 -3.75
N GLN A 249 -11.29 -35.78 -3.99
CA GLN A 249 -12.26 -36.69 -4.63
C GLN A 249 -13.50 -36.89 -3.75
N VAL A 250 -13.32 -37.23 -2.48
CA VAL A 250 -14.43 -37.39 -1.52
C VAL A 250 -15.23 -36.09 -1.35
N ALA A 251 -14.57 -34.94 -1.42
CA ALA A 251 -15.23 -33.63 -1.38
C ALA A 251 -15.97 -33.25 -2.69
N GLY A 252 -15.95 -34.12 -3.73
CA GLY A 252 -16.57 -33.83 -5.04
C GLY A 252 -15.87 -32.71 -5.81
N PHE A 253 -14.62 -32.37 -5.43
CA PHE A 253 -13.85 -31.38 -6.15
C PHE A 253 -13.15 -31.97 -7.38
N TYR A 254 -12.69 -33.20 -7.26
CA TYR A 254 -12.12 -34.01 -8.34
C TYR A 254 -12.99 -35.21 -8.63
N ARG A 255 -12.93 -35.71 -9.85
CA ARG A 255 -13.55 -36.98 -10.25
C ARG A 255 -13.01 -38.11 -9.37
N ASP A 256 -13.89 -39.05 -9.00
CA ASP A 256 -13.52 -40.26 -8.27
C ASP A 256 -12.96 -41.29 -9.25
N VAL A 257 -11.66 -41.17 -9.54
CA VAL A 257 -10.93 -42.05 -10.50
C VAL A 257 -9.73 -42.63 -9.76
N ASP A 258 -9.46 -43.92 -9.97
CA ASP A 258 -8.24 -44.55 -9.47
C ASP A 258 -7.03 -44.17 -10.34
N LEU A 259 -6.10 -43.44 -9.73
CA LEU A 259 -4.88 -42.94 -10.39
C LEU A 259 -3.71 -43.93 -10.34
N GLY A 260 -3.91 -45.11 -9.68
CA GLY A 260 -2.83 -46.06 -9.49
C GLY A 260 -1.74 -45.54 -8.54
N GLU A 261 -0.48 -45.96 -8.79
CA GLU A 261 0.67 -45.47 -8.04
C GLU A 261 1.29 -44.23 -8.72
N PRO A 262 1.81 -43.25 -7.94
CA PRO A 262 2.40 -42.05 -8.53
C PRO A 262 3.58 -42.39 -9.45
N PHE A 263 3.62 -41.75 -10.60
CA PHE A 263 4.75 -41.88 -11.53
C PHE A 263 5.82 -40.85 -11.17
N LEU A 264 7.05 -41.32 -10.93
CA LEU A 264 8.21 -40.47 -10.66
C LEU A 264 8.59 -39.67 -11.91
N ASP A 265 8.04 -38.48 -12.06
CA ASP A 265 8.39 -37.54 -13.13
C ASP A 265 9.14 -36.34 -12.52
N ILE A 266 10.47 -36.53 -12.32
CA ILE A 266 11.35 -35.46 -11.89
C ILE A 266 11.94 -34.81 -13.13
N ASP A 267 11.58 -33.57 -13.40
CA ASP A 267 12.13 -32.79 -14.50
C ASP A 267 13.66 -32.64 -14.34
N GLU A 268 14.39 -32.58 -15.44
CA GLU A 268 15.85 -32.37 -15.44
C GLU A 268 16.25 -31.07 -14.71
N ALA A 269 15.43 -30.02 -14.83
CA ALA A 269 15.63 -28.75 -14.13
C ALA A 269 15.47 -28.91 -12.61
N GLU A 270 14.43 -29.60 -12.16
CA GLU A 270 14.17 -29.89 -10.75
C GLU A 270 15.31 -30.69 -10.11
N LYS A 271 15.80 -31.71 -10.82
CA LYS A 271 16.98 -32.50 -10.41
C LYS A 271 18.22 -31.63 -10.27
N LYS A 272 18.50 -30.79 -11.26
CA LYS A 272 19.64 -29.86 -11.21
C LYS A 272 19.51 -28.83 -10.09
N ILE A 273 18.31 -28.28 -9.83
CA ILE A 273 18.06 -27.39 -8.72
C ILE A 273 18.39 -28.07 -7.39
N ALA A 274 17.89 -29.29 -7.19
CA ALA A 274 18.16 -30.08 -5.98
C ALA A 274 19.65 -30.35 -5.80
N GLU A 275 20.36 -30.73 -6.85
CA GLU A 275 21.80 -30.95 -6.84
C GLU A 275 22.58 -29.66 -6.47
N LYS A 276 22.22 -28.51 -7.08
CA LYS A 276 22.92 -27.23 -6.85
C LYS A 276 22.69 -26.69 -5.44
N LEU A 277 21.51 -26.91 -4.88
CA LEU A 277 21.16 -26.50 -3.52
C LEU A 277 21.60 -27.52 -2.45
N GLY A 278 22.11 -28.67 -2.86
CA GLY A 278 22.59 -29.71 -1.94
C GLY A 278 21.47 -30.59 -1.37
N PHE A 279 20.32 -30.65 -2.05
CA PHE A 279 19.26 -31.59 -1.74
C PHE A 279 19.36 -32.82 -2.61
N ASN A 280 19.12 -33.97 -2.05
CA ASN A 280 18.89 -35.17 -2.86
C ASN A 280 17.40 -35.26 -3.13
N PRO A 281 16.97 -35.30 -4.41
CA PRO A 281 15.57 -35.58 -4.72
C PRO A 281 15.31 -37.02 -4.27
N THR A 282 14.67 -37.17 -3.12
CA THR A 282 14.21 -38.46 -2.64
C THR A 282 13.08 -38.94 -3.52
N GLU A 283 12.87 -40.24 -3.59
CA GLU A 283 11.65 -40.81 -4.18
C GLU A 283 10.44 -40.12 -3.59
N ASP A 284 9.77 -39.34 -4.42
CA ASP A 284 8.63 -38.53 -3.99
C ASP A 284 7.34 -39.27 -4.37
N ASP A 285 6.63 -39.81 -3.37
CA ASP A 285 5.36 -40.54 -3.55
C ASP A 285 4.19 -39.60 -3.89
N ARG A 286 4.44 -38.39 -4.45
CA ARG A 286 3.43 -37.45 -4.81
C ARG A 286 3.14 -37.47 -6.29
N TYR A 287 1.85 -37.30 -6.62
CA TYR A 287 1.38 -37.10 -7.99
C TYR A 287 1.73 -35.72 -8.51
N LYS A 288 2.14 -35.63 -9.76
CA LYS A 288 2.37 -34.34 -10.45
C LYS A 288 1.08 -33.90 -11.11
N ILE A 289 0.51 -32.83 -10.58
CA ILE A 289 -0.77 -32.25 -11.02
C ILE A 289 -0.51 -30.98 -11.80
N LEU A 290 -1.09 -30.89 -12.99
CA LEU A 290 -1.09 -29.70 -13.84
C LEU A 290 -2.44 -29.00 -13.70
N GLU A 291 -2.47 -27.80 -13.15
CA GLU A 291 -3.63 -26.93 -13.15
C GLU A 291 -3.46 -25.91 -14.29
N MET A 292 -4.19 -26.13 -15.37
CA MET A 292 -4.06 -25.38 -16.61
C MET A 292 -5.21 -24.40 -16.79
N HIS A 293 -4.90 -23.11 -16.78
CA HIS A 293 -5.84 -22.03 -17.10
C HIS A 293 -5.76 -21.78 -18.61
N VAL A 294 -6.72 -22.27 -19.38
CA VAL A 294 -6.68 -22.36 -20.84
C VAL A 294 -8.03 -21.94 -21.44
N ASN A 295 -7.99 -21.43 -22.67
CA ASN A 295 -9.22 -21.18 -23.43
C ASN A 295 -9.53 -22.42 -24.28
N LEU A 296 -10.72 -22.99 -24.09
CA LEU A 296 -11.18 -24.19 -24.77
C LEU A 296 -12.55 -23.94 -25.43
N ASP A 297 -12.78 -24.58 -26.55
CA ASP A 297 -14.11 -24.71 -27.15
C ASP A 297 -14.65 -26.11 -26.82
N LEU A 298 -15.43 -26.19 -25.75
CA LEU A 298 -16.08 -27.39 -25.30
C LEU A 298 -17.51 -27.39 -25.87
N GLU A 299 -17.93 -28.48 -26.54
CA GLU A 299 -19.28 -28.64 -27.07
C GLU A 299 -20.34 -28.87 -25.97
N ASN A 300 -20.25 -28.08 -24.86
CA ASN A 300 -21.09 -28.21 -23.68
C ASN A 300 -22.23 -27.17 -23.60
N GLY A 301 -22.42 -26.39 -24.67
CA GLY A 301 -23.44 -25.33 -24.73
C GLY A 301 -23.02 -23.98 -24.08
N ASP A 302 -21.86 -23.90 -23.47
CA ASP A 302 -21.34 -22.63 -22.91
C ASP A 302 -20.88 -21.68 -24.02
N SER A 303 -20.37 -22.22 -25.14
CA SER A 303 -19.89 -21.44 -26.29
C SER A 303 -20.95 -21.31 -27.37
N GLU A 304 -21.17 -20.09 -27.84
CA GLU A 304 -21.90 -19.83 -29.07
C GLU A 304 -20.91 -19.59 -30.22
N ASN A 305 -21.11 -20.23 -31.36
CA ASN A 305 -20.32 -20.03 -32.58
C ASN A 305 -18.84 -20.46 -32.52
N GLY A 306 -18.45 -21.43 -31.72
CA GLY A 306 -17.10 -21.99 -31.70
C GLY A 306 -16.05 -21.02 -31.10
N ILE A 307 -16.45 -20.18 -30.15
CA ILE A 307 -15.55 -19.28 -29.46
C ILE A 307 -14.97 -20.00 -28.24
N ALA A 308 -13.64 -20.11 -28.18
CA ALA A 308 -12.97 -20.67 -27.01
C ALA A 308 -13.20 -19.81 -25.76
N LEU A 309 -13.64 -20.42 -24.67
CA LEU A 309 -13.91 -19.81 -23.38
C LEU A 309 -12.85 -20.21 -22.34
N PRO A 310 -12.64 -19.39 -21.29
CA PRO A 310 -11.64 -19.70 -20.27
C PRO A 310 -12.10 -20.79 -19.31
N TYR A 311 -11.31 -21.86 -19.21
CA TYR A 311 -11.51 -22.98 -18.27
C TYR A 311 -10.26 -23.19 -17.42
N VAL A 312 -10.44 -23.88 -16.30
CA VAL A 312 -9.35 -24.45 -15.50
C VAL A 312 -9.46 -25.98 -15.63
N VAL A 313 -8.45 -26.56 -16.22
CA VAL A 313 -8.35 -28.03 -16.38
C VAL A 313 -7.28 -28.54 -15.43
N THR A 314 -7.63 -29.52 -14.63
CA THR A 314 -6.69 -30.18 -13.73
C THR A 314 -6.40 -31.58 -14.22
N ILE A 315 -5.13 -31.86 -14.50
CA ILE A 315 -4.65 -33.13 -15.10
C ILE A 315 -3.61 -33.74 -14.17
N GLU A 316 -3.71 -35.05 -13.93
CA GLU A 316 -2.60 -35.82 -13.39
C GLU A 316 -1.66 -36.19 -14.56
N LYS A 317 -0.41 -35.66 -14.51
CA LYS A 317 0.52 -35.74 -15.66
C LYS A 317 0.95 -37.16 -16.00
N GLY A 318 1.16 -38.03 -14.99
CA GLY A 318 1.68 -39.38 -15.16
C GLY A 318 0.76 -40.29 -15.96
N THR A 319 -0.52 -40.26 -15.68
CA THR A 319 -1.54 -41.07 -16.38
C THR A 319 -2.24 -40.30 -17.49
N GLY A 320 -2.11 -38.98 -17.53
CA GLY A 320 -2.88 -38.11 -18.42
C GLY A 320 -4.37 -38.02 -18.02
N THR A 321 -4.72 -38.31 -16.77
CA THR A 321 -6.11 -38.34 -16.33
C THR A 321 -6.58 -36.93 -15.98
N ILE A 322 -7.66 -36.45 -16.59
CA ILE A 322 -8.32 -35.20 -16.22
C ILE A 322 -9.14 -35.43 -14.96
N LEU A 323 -8.82 -34.67 -13.92
CA LEU A 323 -9.47 -34.70 -12.61
C LEU A 323 -10.63 -33.72 -12.52
N ALA A 324 -10.52 -32.56 -13.15
CA ALA A 324 -11.57 -31.55 -13.14
C ALA A 324 -11.46 -30.62 -14.35
N ILE A 325 -12.60 -30.16 -14.84
CA ILE A 325 -12.75 -29.05 -15.78
C ILE A 325 -13.77 -28.08 -15.19
N ARG A 326 -13.35 -26.85 -14.96
CA ARG A 326 -14.20 -25.81 -14.36
C ARG A 326 -14.20 -24.53 -15.15
N ARG A 327 -15.34 -23.83 -15.14
CA ARG A 327 -15.49 -22.51 -15.77
C ARG A 327 -14.66 -21.48 -15.03
N ASN A 328 -13.93 -20.65 -15.76
CA ASN A 328 -13.04 -19.62 -15.19
C ASN A 328 -13.51 -18.19 -15.49
N TRP A 329 -14.80 -17.92 -15.31
CA TRP A 329 -15.41 -16.59 -15.41
C TRP A 329 -16.48 -16.41 -14.33
N ASN A 330 -16.96 -15.20 -14.14
CA ASN A 330 -18.06 -14.94 -13.21
C ASN A 330 -19.41 -15.28 -13.88
N PRO A 331 -20.36 -15.94 -13.18
CA PRO A 331 -21.66 -16.30 -13.75
C PRO A 331 -22.44 -15.09 -14.26
N ASP A 332 -22.29 -13.93 -13.62
CA ASP A 332 -22.97 -12.68 -14.01
C ASP A 332 -22.27 -11.94 -15.17
N ASP A 333 -21.09 -12.37 -15.59
CA ASP A 333 -20.34 -11.72 -16.66
C ASP A 333 -20.77 -12.19 -18.03
N LYS A 334 -21.49 -11.33 -18.75
CA LYS A 334 -21.92 -11.60 -20.13
C LYS A 334 -20.77 -11.76 -21.13
N LEU A 335 -19.61 -11.20 -20.84
CA LEU A 335 -18.43 -11.30 -21.68
C LEU A 335 -17.60 -12.56 -21.40
N LYS A 336 -17.92 -13.27 -20.32
CA LYS A 336 -17.19 -14.47 -19.87
C LYS A 336 -15.69 -14.22 -19.80
N ALA A 337 -15.30 -13.07 -19.22
CA ALA A 337 -13.89 -12.68 -19.11
C ALA A 337 -13.15 -13.59 -18.13
N LYS A 338 -11.92 -13.97 -18.49
CA LYS A 338 -11.03 -14.84 -17.70
C LYS A 338 -10.78 -14.26 -16.30
N ARG A 339 -11.12 -15.02 -15.26
CA ARG A 339 -10.76 -14.68 -13.88
C ARG A 339 -9.26 -14.88 -13.67
N GLN A 340 -8.65 -13.93 -12.96
CA GLN A 340 -7.23 -14.00 -12.61
C GLN A 340 -7.06 -14.59 -11.23
N HIS A 341 -6.17 -15.57 -11.09
CA HIS A 341 -5.80 -16.20 -9.83
C HIS A 341 -4.32 -16.01 -9.51
N PHE A 342 -3.53 -15.64 -10.52
CA PHE A 342 -2.10 -15.44 -10.40
C PHE A 342 -1.72 -14.00 -10.62
N VAL A 343 -0.74 -13.55 -9.85
CA VAL A 343 -0.10 -12.25 -10.02
C VAL A 343 1.36 -12.47 -10.35
N HIS A 344 1.83 -11.88 -11.44
CA HIS A 344 3.22 -11.95 -11.89
C HIS A 344 4.02 -10.76 -11.36
N TYR A 345 5.05 -11.06 -10.60
CA TYR A 345 6.08 -10.12 -10.17
C TYR A 345 7.28 -10.25 -11.10
N GLY A 346 7.64 -9.18 -11.80
CA GLY A 346 8.78 -9.14 -12.72
C GLY A 346 9.87 -8.20 -12.25
N TYR A 347 11.14 -8.63 -12.32
CA TYR A 347 12.29 -7.82 -11.92
C TYR A 347 12.72 -6.86 -13.03
N ILE A 348 13.32 -7.36 -14.10
CA ILE A 348 13.63 -6.58 -15.31
C ILE A 348 13.00 -7.26 -16.52
N PRO A 349 12.21 -6.54 -17.35
CA PRO A 349 11.56 -7.13 -18.52
C PRO A 349 12.56 -7.81 -19.46
N GLY A 350 12.23 -9.04 -19.88
CA GLY A 350 12.95 -9.78 -20.91
C GLY A 350 12.42 -9.48 -22.32
N PHE A 351 12.79 -10.31 -23.27
CA PHE A 351 12.34 -10.22 -24.66
C PHE A 351 11.01 -10.97 -24.91
N GLY A 352 10.61 -11.82 -23.98
CA GLY A 352 9.35 -12.56 -23.95
C GLY A 352 8.67 -12.39 -22.60
N PHE A 353 7.86 -13.36 -22.21
CA PHE A 353 7.15 -13.33 -20.93
C PHE A 353 8.09 -13.28 -19.72
N TYR A 354 9.18 -14.08 -19.75
CA TYR A 354 10.07 -14.21 -18.61
C TYR A 354 11.02 -13.04 -18.48
N CYS A 355 11.04 -12.44 -17.29
CA CYS A 355 11.91 -11.34 -16.89
C CYS A 355 13.31 -11.86 -16.51
N PHE A 356 14.29 -10.97 -16.48
CA PHE A 356 15.66 -11.24 -16.07
C PHE A 356 15.88 -10.90 -14.60
N GLY A 357 16.42 -11.83 -13.82
CA GLY A 357 16.85 -11.64 -12.44
C GLY A 357 18.35 -11.35 -12.30
N LEU A 358 18.81 -11.23 -11.07
CA LEU A 358 20.22 -10.96 -10.76
C LEU A 358 21.16 -12.02 -11.35
N ILE A 359 20.74 -13.29 -11.40
CA ILE A 359 21.53 -14.36 -12.03
C ILE A 359 21.84 -14.02 -13.49
N HIS A 360 20.85 -13.56 -14.25
CA HIS A 360 21.02 -13.20 -15.66
C HIS A 360 21.85 -11.94 -15.84
N LEU A 361 21.81 -11.01 -14.90
CA LEU A 361 22.44 -9.70 -15.01
C LEU A 361 23.88 -9.69 -14.52
N ILE A 362 24.16 -10.27 -13.36
CA ILE A 362 25.47 -10.23 -12.72
C ILE A 362 26.13 -11.61 -12.56
N GLY A 363 25.47 -12.68 -13.03
CA GLY A 363 25.98 -14.04 -12.92
C GLY A 363 27.36 -14.20 -13.54
N ALA A 364 27.60 -13.58 -14.71
CA ALA A 364 28.90 -13.60 -15.37
C ALA A 364 30.02 -12.94 -14.53
N PHE A 365 29.71 -11.83 -13.84
CA PHE A 365 30.64 -11.14 -12.94
C PHE A 365 30.95 -12.01 -11.72
N ALA A 366 29.92 -12.58 -11.09
CA ALA A 366 30.05 -13.46 -9.93
C ALA A 366 30.85 -14.72 -10.26
N LYS A 367 30.60 -15.32 -11.43
CA LYS A 367 31.39 -16.50 -11.92
C LYS A 367 32.84 -16.15 -12.17
N SER A 368 33.11 -15.05 -12.86
CA SER A 368 34.49 -14.59 -13.13
C SER A 368 35.22 -14.25 -11.84
N GLY A 369 34.57 -13.51 -10.92
CA GLY A 369 35.14 -13.20 -9.62
C GLY A 369 35.49 -14.45 -8.80
N THR A 370 34.57 -15.43 -8.78
CA THR A 370 34.80 -16.72 -8.12
C THR A 370 35.97 -17.49 -8.74
N MET A 371 36.06 -17.53 -10.07
CA MET A 371 37.16 -18.22 -10.76
C MET A 371 38.53 -17.59 -10.42
N ILE A 372 38.61 -16.26 -10.44
CA ILE A 372 39.85 -15.54 -10.11
C ILE A 372 40.21 -15.73 -8.62
N LEU A 373 39.20 -15.66 -7.73
CA LEU A 373 39.40 -15.90 -6.29
C LEU A 373 39.99 -17.27 -6.04
N ARG A 374 39.41 -18.30 -6.66
CA ARG A 374 39.92 -19.67 -6.56
C ARG A 374 41.36 -19.79 -7.07
N GLN A 375 41.66 -19.18 -8.23
CA GLN A 375 43.03 -19.17 -8.77
C GLN A 375 44.04 -18.49 -7.82
N LEU A 376 43.69 -17.39 -7.17
CA LEU A 376 44.54 -16.69 -6.22
C LEU A 376 44.80 -17.53 -4.97
N VAL A 377 43.77 -18.17 -4.42
CA VAL A 377 43.90 -19.05 -3.24
C VAL A 377 44.72 -20.29 -3.58
N ASP A 378 44.45 -20.92 -4.73
CA ASP A 378 45.15 -22.09 -5.20
C ASP A 378 46.63 -21.78 -5.48
N ALA A 379 46.94 -20.63 -6.12
CA ALA A 379 48.31 -20.17 -6.31
C ALA A 379 49.03 -19.91 -4.97
N GLY A 380 48.32 -19.32 -3.98
CA GLY A 380 48.85 -19.16 -2.62
C GLY A 380 49.15 -20.49 -1.94
N THR A 381 48.27 -21.47 -2.09
CA THR A 381 48.45 -22.83 -1.54
C THR A 381 49.68 -23.49 -2.14
N LEU A 382 49.80 -23.46 -3.48
CA LEU A 382 50.95 -24.05 -4.18
C LEU A 382 52.26 -23.32 -3.88
N SER A 383 52.23 -22.02 -3.72
CA SER A 383 53.39 -21.22 -3.36
C SER A 383 53.89 -21.51 -1.91
N ASN A 384 52.93 -21.68 -0.98
CA ASN A 384 53.24 -21.94 0.44
C ASN A 384 53.62 -23.44 0.70
N LEU A 385 53.03 -24.35 -0.11
CA LEU A 385 53.26 -25.78 -0.01
C LEU A 385 53.81 -26.30 -1.37
N PRO A 386 55.00 -25.91 -1.76
CA PRO A 386 55.54 -26.27 -3.05
C PRO A 386 55.81 -27.77 -3.13
N GLY A 387 55.24 -28.38 -4.14
CA GLY A 387 55.65 -29.71 -4.59
C GLY A 387 57.06 -29.69 -5.17
N GLY A 388 57.72 -30.82 -5.22
CA GLY A 388 59.04 -30.92 -5.77
C GLY A 388 59.32 -32.25 -6.50
N LEU A 389 60.35 -32.26 -7.27
CA LEU A 389 60.87 -33.48 -7.89
C LEU A 389 62.06 -34.02 -7.06
N LYS A 390 62.00 -35.29 -6.73
CA LYS A 390 63.15 -35.98 -6.05
C LYS A 390 63.83 -36.91 -7.04
N ALA A 391 65.17 -36.94 -7.02
CA ALA A 391 65.90 -37.83 -7.85
C ALA A 391 65.60 -39.30 -7.49
N ARG A 392 65.53 -40.17 -8.48
CA ARG A 392 65.34 -41.62 -8.25
C ARG A 392 66.44 -42.20 -7.43
N GLY A 393 66.11 -42.78 -6.25
CA GLY A 393 67.06 -43.31 -5.28
C GLY A 393 67.32 -42.50 -4.05
N LEU A 394 66.78 -41.25 -4.00
CA LEU A 394 66.74 -40.50 -2.77
C LEU A 394 65.77 -41.16 -1.78
N ARG A 395 66.17 -41.57 -0.62
CA ARG A 395 65.36 -42.18 0.43
C ARG A 395 65.29 -41.23 1.59
N ILE A 396 64.04 -40.84 1.97
CA ILE A 396 63.76 -40.04 3.14
C ILE A 396 63.09 -40.95 4.16
N LYS A 397 63.62 -41.06 5.36
CA LYS A 397 63.01 -41.85 6.41
C LYS A 397 61.67 -41.20 6.82
N GLY A 398 60.57 -41.93 6.71
CA GLY A 398 59.21 -41.39 6.95
C GLY A 398 58.58 -40.60 5.78
N ASP A 399 58.97 -40.94 4.54
CA ASP A 399 58.45 -40.24 3.30
C ASP A 399 56.95 -40.34 3.15
N ASP A 400 56.26 -41.29 3.81
CA ASP A 400 54.81 -41.52 3.76
C ASP A 400 54.06 -40.61 4.70
N THR A 401 54.69 -39.80 5.54
CA THR A 401 54.06 -38.94 6.52
C THR A 401 54.50 -37.49 6.36
N PRO A 402 53.60 -36.52 6.56
CA PRO A 402 53.93 -35.09 6.57
C PRO A 402 54.99 -34.78 7.63
N ILE A 403 55.93 -33.85 7.35
CA ILE A 403 56.95 -33.39 8.30
C ILE A 403 56.27 -32.42 9.29
N ALA A 404 56.41 -32.73 10.59
CA ALA A 404 55.91 -31.83 11.63
C ALA A 404 56.82 -30.61 11.81
N PRO A 405 56.30 -29.46 12.25
CA PRO A 405 57.15 -28.30 12.53
C PRO A 405 58.20 -28.59 13.58
N GLY A 406 59.51 -28.39 13.23
CA GLY A 406 60.61 -28.68 14.05
C GLY A 406 61.13 -30.11 13.96
N GLU A 407 60.60 -30.99 13.11
CA GLU A 407 61.06 -32.35 12.85
C GLU A 407 62.25 -32.37 11.89
N TRP A 408 63.25 -33.22 12.22
CA TRP A 408 64.38 -33.47 11.37
C TRP A 408 64.33 -34.94 10.89
N ARG A 409 64.52 -35.15 9.59
CA ARG A 409 64.49 -36.50 8.99
C ARG A 409 65.81 -36.84 8.35
N ASP A 410 66.22 -38.08 8.53
CA ASP A 410 67.44 -38.63 7.90
C ASP A 410 67.10 -38.84 6.40
N VAL A 411 68.12 -38.47 5.54
CA VAL A 411 67.96 -38.56 4.08
C VAL A 411 69.20 -39.30 3.54
N ASP A 412 68.96 -40.41 2.85
CA ASP A 412 70.04 -41.12 2.12
C ASP A 412 70.12 -40.58 0.70
N VAL A 413 71.26 -40.02 0.33
CA VAL A 413 71.50 -39.38 -0.96
C VAL A 413 72.38 -40.29 -1.84
N PRO A 414 71.92 -40.63 -3.06
CA PRO A 414 72.60 -41.52 -3.95
C PRO A 414 73.93 -40.91 -4.46
N SER A 415 74.03 -39.64 -4.66
CA SER A 415 75.26 -38.88 -5.02
C SER A 415 75.09 -37.41 -4.85
N GLY A 416 76.08 -36.65 -4.45
CA GLY A 416 76.12 -35.21 -4.33
C GLY A 416 75.41 -34.66 -3.08
N ALA A 417 75.10 -33.39 -3.06
CA ALA A 417 74.38 -32.78 -1.95
C ALA A 417 72.90 -33.06 -1.99
N VAL A 418 72.17 -33.06 -0.87
CA VAL A 418 70.72 -33.21 -0.78
C VAL A 418 70.00 -32.20 -1.71
N ARG A 419 70.53 -31.00 -1.77
CA ARG A 419 69.98 -29.90 -2.63
C ARG A 419 69.99 -30.24 -4.14
N ASP A 420 71.01 -31.00 -4.62
CA ASP A 420 71.15 -31.35 -6.04
C ASP A 420 70.14 -32.45 -6.47
N ASN A 421 69.63 -33.19 -5.47
CA ASN A 421 68.70 -34.31 -5.66
C ASN A 421 67.20 -33.94 -5.43
N ILE A 422 66.91 -32.72 -4.97
CA ILE A 422 65.61 -32.23 -4.73
C ILE A 422 65.43 -30.92 -5.53
N LEU A 423 64.51 -30.91 -6.47
CA LEU A 423 64.14 -29.69 -7.23
C LEU A 423 62.72 -29.23 -6.82
N PRO A 424 62.62 -28.21 -6.00
CA PRO A 424 61.29 -27.61 -5.78
C PRO A 424 60.73 -27.02 -7.06
N LEU A 425 59.47 -27.28 -7.37
CA LEU A 425 58.81 -26.68 -8.52
C LEU A 425 58.64 -25.16 -8.31
N PRO A 426 59.02 -24.34 -9.29
CA PRO A 426 58.93 -22.87 -9.16
C PRO A 426 57.50 -22.39 -9.33
N TYR A 427 56.69 -22.49 -8.28
CA TYR A 427 55.37 -21.90 -8.28
C TYR A 427 55.47 -20.39 -8.10
N LYS A 428 54.64 -19.67 -8.88
CA LYS A 428 54.59 -18.23 -8.78
C LYS A 428 53.69 -17.81 -7.63
N GLU A 429 54.07 -16.74 -6.96
CA GLU A 429 53.21 -16.10 -5.96
C GLU A 429 51.87 -15.62 -6.55
N PRO A 430 50.80 -15.48 -5.75
CA PRO A 430 49.53 -14.93 -6.20
C PRO A 430 49.74 -13.59 -6.91
N SER A 431 49.12 -13.43 -8.08
CA SER A 431 49.32 -12.25 -8.93
C SER A 431 48.50 -11.05 -8.38
N GLN A 432 49.19 -9.94 -8.09
CA GLN A 432 48.53 -8.68 -7.74
C GLN A 432 47.67 -8.12 -8.88
N VAL A 433 48.03 -8.40 -10.15
CA VAL A 433 47.23 -7.99 -11.31
C VAL A 433 45.90 -8.72 -11.34
N LEU A 434 45.90 -10.03 -11.05
CA LEU A 434 44.65 -10.80 -10.94
C LEU A 434 43.82 -10.33 -9.76
N GLN A 435 44.42 -9.96 -8.63
CA GLN A 435 43.67 -9.38 -7.51
C GLN A 435 43.02 -8.04 -7.86
N SER A 436 43.78 -7.15 -8.55
CA SER A 436 43.22 -5.88 -9.02
C SER A 436 42.09 -6.06 -10.05
N LEU A 437 42.24 -7.04 -10.97
CA LEU A 437 41.22 -7.40 -11.93
C LEU A 437 39.96 -7.93 -11.26
N MET A 438 40.15 -8.84 -10.25
CA MET A 438 39.01 -9.35 -9.45
C MET A 438 38.24 -8.21 -8.78
N ASN A 439 38.96 -7.30 -8.11
CA ASN A 439 38.34 -6.18 -7.43
C ASN A 439 37.58 -5.29 -8.43
N GLY A 440 38.13 -5.04 -9.63
CA GLY A 440 37.46 -4.29 -10.69
C GLY A 440 36.17 -4.96 -11.16
N ILE A 441 36.20 -6.26 -11.43
CA ILE A 441 35.02 -7.04 -11.86
C ILE A 441 33.93 -7.05 -10.78
N ILE A 442 34.33 -7.20 -9.52
CA ILE A 442 33.39 -7.21 -8.39
C ILE A 442 32.77 -5.85 -8.17
N GLU A 443 33.55 -4.77 -8.26
CA GLU A 443 33.06 -3.39 -8.15
C GLU A 443 32.07 -3.04 -9.27
N GLU A 444 32.38 -3.46 -10.51
CA GLU A 444 31.44 -3.31 -11.62
C GLU A 444 30.16 -4.14 -11.40
N GLY A 445 30.28 -5.37 -10.92
CA GLY A 445 29.15 -6.22 -10.58
C GLY A 445 28.25 -5.59 -9.49
N ARG A 446 28.85 -5.05 -8.44
CA ARG A 446 28.13 -4.34 -7.37
C ARG A 446 27.42 -3.09 -7.90
N ARG A 447 28.10 -2.32 -8.73
CA ARG A 447 27.50 -1.13 -9.36
C ARG A 447 26.34 -1.51 -10.24
N PHE A 448 26.47 -2.57 -11.03
CA PHE A 448 25.40 -3.01 -11.92
C PHE A 448 24.19 -3.58 -11.15
N ALA A 449 24.43 -4.26 -10.05
CA ALA A 449 23.35 -4.75 -9.16
C ALA A 449 22.63 -3.63 -8.41
N SER A 450 22.99 -2.37 -8.62
CA SER A 450 22.53 -1.19 -7.85
C SER A 450 22.83 -1.31 -6.35
N ALA A 451 23.65 -2.26 -5.99
CA ALA A 451 24.20 -2.39 -4.66
C ALA A 451 25.34 -1.37 -4.42
N ALA A 452 25.41 -0.31 -5.22
CA ALA A 452 26.34 0.77 -4.99
C ALA A 452 25.96 1.47 -3.70
N ASP A 453 26.58 1.01 -2.61
CA ASP A 453 26.63 1.77 -1.38
C ASP A 453 27.23 3.13 -1.70
N MET A 454 26.37 4.14 -1.81
CA MET A 454 26.88 5.48 -1.57
C MET A 454 27.31 5.47 -0.12
N LYS A 455 28.62 5.35 0.08
CA LYS A 455 29.18 5.52 1.40
C LYS A 455 28.81 6.92 1.83
N VAL A 456 27.91 7.04 2.79
CA VAL A 456 27.56 8.31 3.44
C VAL A 456 28.86 9.01 3.93
N SER A 457 29.93 8.22 4.14
CA SER A 457 31.29 8.70 4.45
C SER A 457 31.93 9.54 3.33
N ASP A 458 31.52 9.37 2.06
CA ASP A 458 32.07 10.13 0.93
C ASP A 458 31.37 11.48 0.74
N MET A 459 30.31 11.73 1.51
CA MET A 459 29.62 13.02 1.53
C MET A 459 30.26 13.92 2.60
N SER A 460 30.67 15.13 2.19
CA SER A 460 31.21 16.09 3.17
C SER A 460 30.12 16.44 4.18
N ALA A 461 30.48 16.49 5.46
CA ALA A 461 29.58 16.86 6.56
C ALA A 461 28.87 18.22 6.37
N ASN A 462 29.34 19.03 5.42
CA ASN A 462 28.83 20.35 5.11
C ASN A 462 27.98 20.41 3.81
N SER A 463 27.61 19.26 3.22
CA SER A 463 26.74 19.28 2.02
C SER A 463 25.34 19.81 2.35
N PRO A 464 24.79 20.76 1.58
CA PRO A 464 23.42 21.23 1.77
C PRO A 464 22.43 20.05 1.69
N VAL A 465 21.44 20.01 2.58
CA VAL A 465 20.42 18.95 2.65
C VAL A 465 19.77 18.68 1.29
N GLY A 466 19.50 19.74 0.52
CA GLY A 466 18.94 19.63 -0.83
C GLY A 466 19.86 18.92 -1.83
N THR A 467 21.17 19.12 -1.74
CA THR A 467 22.15 18.43 -2.60
C THR A 467 22.24 16.95 -2.24
N THR A 468 22.24 16.64 -0.94
CA THR A 468 22.23 15.27 -0.42
C THR A 468 20.99 14.52 -0.88
N LEU A 469 19.80 15.13 -0.78
CA LEU A 469 18.54 14.57 -1.25
C LEU A 469 18.53 14.33 -2.77
N ALA A 470 19.02 15.31 -3.56
CA ALA A 470 19.08 15.18 -5.02
C ALA A 470 20.03 14.06 -5.48
N ILE A 471 21.15 13.87 -4.77
CA ILE A 471 22.10 12.78 -5.04
C ILE A 471 21.47 11.43 -4.66
N LEU A 472 20.83 11.32 -3.49
CA LEU A 472 20.12 10.11 -3.07
C LEU A 472 18.99 9.76 -4.05
N GLU A 473 18.19 10.72 -4.47
CA GLU A 473 17.14 10.53 -5.47
C GLU A 473 17.69 10.01 -6.82
N ARG A 474 18.82 10.54 -7.27
CA ARG A 474 19.47 10.08 -8.51
C ARG A 474 20.00 8.66 -8.41
N THR A 475 20.51 8.25 -7.24
CA THR A 475 21.06 6.92 -7.02
C THR A 475 19.94 5.87 -6.93
N LEU A 476 18.79 6.23 -6.37
CA LEU A 476 17.64 5.34 -6.22
C LEU A 476 16.84 5.10 -7.51
N LYS A 477 17.13 5.83 -8.60
CA LYS A 477 16.32 5.75 -9.85
C LYS A 477 16.26 4.35 -10.48
N VAL A 478 17.33 3.58 -10.42
CA VAL A 478 17.35 2.22 -11.02
C VAL A 478 16.50 1.27 -10.17
N MET A 479 16.65 1.33 -8.85
CA MET A 479 15.83 0.55 -7.93
C MET A 479 14.37 0.98 -7.98
N SER A 480 14.09 2.27 -8.14
CA SER A 480 12.73 2.78 -8.25
C SER A 480 11.95 2.17 -9.43
N ALA A 481 12.63 1.82 -10.53
CA ALA A 481 12.00 1.15 -11.66
C ALA A 481 11.60 -0.29 -11.35
N VAL A 482 12.40 -1.03 -10.57
CA VAL A 482 12.05 -2.38 -10.08
C VAL A 482 10.92 -2.28 -9.06
N GLN A 483 11.03 -1.34 -8.11
CA GLN A 483 10.01 -1.07 -7.11
C GLN A 483 8.67 -0.67 -7.73
N ALA A 484 8.68 0.11 -8.82
CA ALA A 484 7.46 0.47 -9.55
C ALA A 484 6.74 -0.75 -10.13
N ARG A 485 7.49 -1.76 -10.62
CA ARG A 485 6.90 -3.02 -11.10
C ARG A 485 6.34 -3.86 -9.96
N ILE A 486 7.07 -3.96 -8.85
CA ILE A 486 6.60 -4.63 -7.63
C ILE A 486 5.33 -3.95 -7.11
N TYR A 487 5.32 -2.63 -7.04
CA TYR A 487 4.14 -1.84 -6.66
C TYR A 487 2.93 -2.15 -7.56
N TYR A 488 3.14 -2.19 -8.88
CA TYR A 488 2.08 -2.51 -9.82
C TYR A 488 1.53 -3.94 -9.63
N ALA A 489 2.42 -4.91 -9.43
CA ALA A 489 2.04 -6.30 -9.16
C ALA A 489 1.31 -6.43 -7.80
N MET A 490 1.81 -5.78 -6.75
CA MET A 490 1.12 -5.73 -5.45
C MET A 490 -0.25 -5.07 -5.55
N LYS A 491 -0.40 -4.04 -6.38
CA LYS A 491 -1.71 -3.42 -6.63
C LYS A 491 -2.69 -4.41 -7.26
N GLN A 492 -2.23 -5.25 -8.20
CA GLN A 492 -3.06 -6.31 -8.76
C GLN A 492 -3.40 -7.37 -7.71
N GLU A 493 -2.43 -7.81 -6.90
CA GLU A 493 -2.65 -8.74 -5.79
C GLU A 493 -3.70 -8.22 -4.81
N PHE A 494 -3.57 -6.97 -4.37
CA PHE A 494 -4.52 -6.35 -3.43
C PHE A 494 -5.91 -6.18 -4.04
N LYS A 495 -6.00 -5.96 -5.34
CA LYS A 495 -7.29 -5.92 -6.04
C LYS A 495 -7.98 -7.29 -6.02
N LEU A 496 -7.24 -8.38 -6.22
CA LEU A 496 -7.77 -9.75 -6.11
C LEU A 496 -8.19 -10.07 -4.66
N LEU A 497 -7.30 -9.80 -3.69
CA LEU A 497 -7.59 -10.00 -2.27
C LEU A 497 -8.79 -9.17 -1.81
N LYS A 498 -8.87 -7.90 -2.23
CA LYS A 498 -10.03 -7.03 -1.97
C LYS A 498 -11.33 -7.68 -2.44
N GLY A 499 -11.35 -8.22 -3.66
CA GLY A 499 -12.53 -8.89 -4.21
C GLY A 499 -12.97 -10.07 -3.33
N ILE A 500 -12.04 -10.94 -2.96
CA ILE A 500 -12.32 -12.08 -2.10
C ILE A 500 -12.77 -11.64 -0.70
N ILE A 501 -12.05 -10.71 -0.08
CA ILE A 501 -12.41 -10.22 1.27
C ILE A 501 -13.80 -9.58 1.26
N ARG A 502 -14.12 -8.78 0.23
CA ARG A 502 -15.44 -8.18 0.06
C ARG A 502 -16.53 -9.23 0.03
N ASP A 503 -16.37 -10.27 -0.80
CA ASP A 503 -17.38 -11.30 -1.02
C ASP A 503 -17.69 -12.10 0.25
N TYR A 504 -16.74 -12.20 1.18
CA TYR A 504 -16.87 -12.86 2.49
C TYR A 504 -17.04 -11.89 3.67
N THR A 505 -17.21 -10.58 3.40
CA THR A 505 -17.46 -9.58 4.44
C THR A 505 -18.97 -9.42 4.67
N PRO A 506 -19.45 -9.29 5.93
CA PRO A 506 -20.87 -9.08 6.22
C PRO A 506 -21.44 -7.84 5.53
N THR A 507 -22.71 -7.89 5.17
CA THR A 507 -23.44 -6.77 4.57
C THR A 507 -23.67 -5.64 5.57
N GLU A 508 -23.79 -5.95 6.85
CA GLU A 508 -24.03 -5.00 7.94
C GLU A 508 -22.88 -5.01 8.95
N TYR A 509 -22.71 -3.90 9.66
CA TYR A 509 -21.73 -3.82 10.75
C TYR A 509 -22.15 -4.68 11.92
N SER A 510 -21.17 -5.33 12.60
CA SER A 510 -21.40 -6.00 13.85
C SER A 510 -21.84 -5.00 14.94
N TYR A 511 -22.82 -5.42 15.78
CA TYR A 511 -23.30 -4.61 16.90
C TYR A 511 -22.26 -4.41 18.00
N GLU A 512 -21.20 -5.21 18.03
CA GLU A 512 -20.09 -5.08 18.97
C GLU A 512 -18.77 -4.85 18.22
N PRO A 513 -18.51 -3.62 17.71
CA PRO A 513 -17.29 -3.32 16.96
C PRO A 513 -16.01 -3.41 17.79
N GLU A 514 -16.12 -3.57 19.13
CA GLU A 514 -14.96 -3.69 20.02
C GLU A 514 -14.47 -5.14 20.14
N VAL A 515 -15.27 -6.15 19.82
CA VAL A 515 -14.94 -7.58 19.98
C VAL A 515 -14.37 -8.20 18.70
N GLY A 516 -14.61 -7.60 17.55
CA GLY A 516 -14.06 -8.03 16.26
C GLY A 516 -13.33 -6.87 15.58
N ASN A 517 -12.14 -7.12 15.06
CA ASN A 517 -11.38 -6.09 14.33
C ASN A 517 -11.94 -5.80 12.92
N ARG A 518 -13.00 -6.50 12.50
CA ARG A 518 -13.71 -6.24 11.25
C ARG A 518 -14.72 -5.13 11.46
N ARG A 519 -14.33 -3.91 11.03
CA ARG A 519 -15.20 -2.73 11.08
C ARG A 519 -15.79 -2.36 9.72
N ALA A 520 -15.36 -3.02 8.65
CA ALA A 520 -15.83 -2.79 7.30
C ALA A 520 -17.05 -3.67 6.98
N LYS A 521 -17.96 -3.15 6.16
CA LYS A 521 -19.05 -3.89 5.54
C LYS A 521 -18.81 -4.05 4.02
N GLN A 522 -19.53 -4.98 3.42
CA GLN A 522 -19.37 -5.29 1.99
C GLN A 522 -19.43 -4.04 1.08
N SER A 523 -20.39 -3.15 1.28
CA SER A 523 -20.55 -1.94 0.47
C SER A 523 -19.42 -0.92 0.64
N ASP A 524 -18.62 -0.96 1.69
CA ASP A 524 -17.46 -0.08 1.85
C ASP A 524 -16.40 -0.39 0.80
N TYR A 525 -16.26 -1.66 0.42
CA TYR A 525 -15.29 -2.12 -0.58
C TYR A 525 -15.62 -1.69 -2.01
N ASP A 526 -16.88 -1.41 -2.32
CA ASP A 526 -17.31 -1.06 -3.69
C ASP A 526 -16.85 0.34 -4.09
N ASN A 527 -16.79 1.27 -3.14
CA ASN A 527 -16.50 2.69 -3.37
C ASN A 527 -15.02 3.08 -3.18
N VAL A 528 -14.18 2.14 -2.78
CA VAL A 528 -12.79 2.38 -2.40
C VAL A 528 -11.88 1.49 -3.22
N ASP A 529 -10.81 2.03 -3.79
CA ASP A 529 -9.74 1.25 -4.40
C ASP A 529 -8.61 1.04 -3.40
N VAL A 530 -7.88 -0.07 -3.55
CA VAL A 530 -6.82 -0.48 -2.65
C VAL A 530 -5.49 -0.48 -3.39
N ILE A 531 -4.49 0.17 -2.81
CA ILE A 531 -3.15 0.28 -3.37
C ILE A 531 -2.08 -0.05 -2.32
N PRO A 532 -0.89 -0.49 -2.73
CA PRO A 532 0.23 -0.64 -1.81
C PRO A 532 0.67 0.70 -1.22
N VAL A 533 1.20 0.66 -0.01
CA VAL A 533 1.79 1.84 0.66
C VAL A 533 3.07 2.30 -0.06
N SER A 534 3.84 1.36 -0.61
CA SER A 534 5.11 1.58 -1.30
C SER A 534 4.92 2.17 -2.70
N ASP A 535 4.48 3.43 -2.81
CA ASP A 535 4.43 4.12 -4.10
C ASP A 535 5.83 4.67 -4.44
N PRO A 536 6.48 4.19 -5.51
CA PRO A 536 7.82 4.65 -5.90
C PRO A 536 7.85 6.12 -6.36
N ASN A 537 6.69 6.70 -6.68
CA ASN A 537 6.55 8.12 -6.99
C ASN A 537 6.22 8.96 -5.74
N ALA A 538 5.93 8.31 -4.61
CA ALA A 538 5.70 9.01 -3.36
C ALA A 538 7.03 9.54 -2.81
N ALA A 539 6.98 10.74 -2.26
CA ALA A 539 8.12 11.31 -1.55
C ALA A 539 8.59 10.37 -0.41
N THR A 540 9.90 10.20 -0.27
CA THR A 540 10.46 9.43 0.85
C THR A 540 10.01 10.03 2.19
N MET A 541 10.07 9.23 3.26
CA MET A 541 9.68 9.70 4.60
C MET A 541 10.39 11.01 4.98
N SER A 542 11.69 11.11 4.68
CA SER A 542 12.46 12.33 4.91
C SER A 542 11.97 13.51 4.08
N GLN A 543 11.64 13.28 2.80
CA GLN A 543 11.06 14.31 1.93
C GLN A 543 9.67 14.73 2.41
N LYS A 544 8.83 13.79 2.82
CA LYS A 544 7.51 14.08 3.41
C LYS A 544 7.63 14.94 4.66
N VAL A 545 8.54 14.61 5.57
CA VAL A 545 8.79 15.41 6.78
C VAL A 545 9.19 16.84 6.40
N VAL A 546 10.09 17.02 5.44
CA VAL A 546 10.50 18.37 4.97
C VAL A 546 9.32 19.10 4.30
N GLN A 547 8.51 18.42 3.48
CA GLN A 547 7.32 19.00 2.87
C GLN A 547 6.29 19.44 3.94
N TYR A 548 6.00 18.58 4.91
CA TYR A 548 5.09 18.93 6.00
C TYR A 548 5.63 20.06 6.89
N GLN A 549 6.94 20.10 7.16
CA GLN A 549 7.56 21.23 7.86
C GLN A 549 7.38 22.54 7.06
N ALA A 550 7.55 22.51 5.75
CA ALA A 550 7.31 23.67 4.90
C ALA A 550 5.83 24.11 4.94
N VAL A 551 4.89 23.13 4.87
CA VAL A 551 3.45 23.41 4.99
C VAL A 551 3.12 23.99 6.36
N MET A 552 3.69 23.44 7.45
CA MET A 552 3.49 23.98 8.81
C MET A 552 4.01 25.42 8.94
N GLN A 553 5.13 25.76 8.30
CA GLN A 553 5.62 27.14 8.26
C GLN A 553 4.67 28.09 7.51
N MET A 554 4.09 27.63 6.39
CA MET A 554 3.07 28.39 5.66
C MET A 554 1.78 28.52 6.46
N ALA A 555 1.36 27.46 7.15
CA ALA A 555 0.18 27.45 8.01
C ALA A 555 0.34 28.39 9.22
N ALA A 556 1.56 28.49 9.78
CA ALA A 556 1.87 29.45 10.83
C ALA A 556 1.73 30.92 10.38
N GLN A 557 1.99 31.20 9.09
CA GLN A 557 1.83 32.54 8.52
C GLN A 557 0.38 32.88 8.17
N SER A 558 -0.46 31.86 7.88
CA SER A 558 -1.85 32.04 7.45
C SER A 558 -2.77 31.02 8.12
N PRO A 559 -2.95 31.05 9.44
CA PRO A 559 -3.66 30.01 10.20
C PRO A 559 -5.15 29.87 9.85
N GLN A 560 -5.73 30.85 9.18
CA GLN A 560 -7.15 30.83 8.79
C GLN A 560 -7.46 29.98 7.56
N ILE A 561 -6.44 29.59 6.79
CA ILE A 561 -6.58 28.83 5.54
C ILE A 561 -6.41 27.34 5.78
N TYR A 562 -5.64 26.98 6.82
CA TYR A 562 -5.24 25.60 7.09
C TYR A 562 -5.95 25.04 8.31
N ASP A 563 -6.41 23.80 8.22
CA ASP A 563 -6.83 23.04 9.40
C ASP A 563 -5.56 22.57 10.14
N GLN A 564 -5.28 23.23 11.25
CA GLN A 564 -4.10 22.96 12.10
C GLN A 564 -4.18 21.57 12.75
N VAL A 565 -5.38 21.08 13.05
CA VAL A 565 -5.59 19.78 13.70
C VAL A 565 -5.29 18.68 12.72
N GLU A 566 -5.84 18.76 11.51
CA GLU A 566 -5.63 17.80 10.46
C GLU A 566 -4.16 17.78 9.99
N LEU A 567 -3.55 18.95 9.85
CA LEU A 567 -2.13 19.05 9.48
C LEU A 567 -1.21 18.39 10.51
N ASN A 568 -1.49 18.57 11.81
CA ASN A 568 -0.73 17.93 12.87
C ASN A 568 -0.97 16.41 12.91
N LYS A 569 -2.20 15.93 12.66
CA LYS A 569 -2.50 14.50 12.54
C LYS A 569 -1.70 13.86 11.41
N GLN A 570 -1.72 14.46 10.22
CA GLN A 570 -0.97 13.98 9.06
C GLN A 570 0.54 13.98 9.30
N MET A 571 1.07 14.99 9.99
CA MET A 571 2.49 15.01 10.38
C MET A 571 2.84 13.86 11.34
N LEU A 572 1.99 13.58 12.34
CA LEU A 572 2.19 12.47 13.27
C LEU A 572 2.07 11.11 12.56
N GLU A 573 1.18 10.99 11.57
CA GLU A 573 1.05 9.80 10.74
C GLU A 573 2.34 9.55 9.92
N VAL A 574 2.88 10.58 9.29
CA VAL A 574 4.16 10.51 8.57
C VAL A 574 5.31 10.12 9.48
N LEU A 575 5.31 10.57 10.74
CA LEU A 575 6.30 10.18 11.75
C LEU A 575 6.10 8.75 12.28
N GLY A 576 5.05 8.05 11.86
CA GLY A 576 4.76 6.67 12.25
C GLY A 576 4.24 6.50 13.68
N ILE A 577 3.69 7.56 14.27
CA ILE A 577 3.15 7.52 15.63
C ILE A 577 1.77 6.85 15.62
N LYS A 578 1.66 5.76 16.37
CA LYS A 578 0.38 5.03 16.54
C LYS A 578 -0.53 5.77 17.53
N ASN A 579 -1.86 5.59 17.38
CA ASN A 579 -2.89 6.17 18.25
C ASN A 579 -2.97 7.71 18.22
N ILE A 580 -2.89 8.30 17.04
CA ILE A 580 -2.97 9.74 16.80
C ILE A 580 -4.25 10.34 17.42
N GLY A 581 -5.39 9.64 17.35
CA GLY A 581 -6.66 10.06 17.94
C GLY A 581 -6.61 10.24 19.48
N LYS A 582 -5.68 9.53 20.18
CA LYS A 582 -5.46 9.77 21.61
C LYS A 582 -4.59 10.98 21.90
N LEU A 583 -3.69 11.33 20.98
CA LEU A 583 -2.81 12.50 21.08
C LEU A 583 -3.55 13.78 20.69
N ILE A 584 -4.33 13.71 19.63
CA ILE A 584 -5.14 14.80 19.11
C ILE A 584 -6.58 14.30 19.00
N PRO A 585 -7.35 14.34 20.12
CA PRO A 585 -8.75 13.91 20.08
C PRO A 585 -9.55 14.83 19.15
N SER A 586 -10.37 14.25 18.29
CA SER A 586 -11.29 14.97 17.40
C SER A 586 -12.34 15.68 18.24
N ALA A 587 -12.81 16.82 17.77
CA ALA A 587 -13.96 17.50 18.40
C ALA A 587 -15.21 16.60 18.40
N ASP A 588 -15.34 15.69 17.43
CA ASP A 588 -16.45 14.75 17.32
C ASP A 588 -16.36 13.56 18.28
N ASP A 589 -15.17 13.26 18.83
CA ASP A 589 -14.97 12.20 19.84
C ASP A 589 -15.39 12.65 21.25
N GLN A 590 -15.79 13.89 21.42
CA GLN A 590 -16.24 14.40 22.72
C GLN A 590 -17.64 13.88 23.01
N LYS A 591 -17.77 13.08 24.06
CA LYS A 591 -19.07 12.65 24.59
C LYS A 591 -19.72 13.80 25.34
N PRO A 592 -21.07 13.94 25.28
CA PRO A 592 -21.78 14.97 26.02
C PRO A 592 -21.53 14.79 27.52
N LYS A 593 -21.39 15.91 28.21
CA LYS A 593 -21.16 15.95 29.66
C LYS A 593 -22.21 16.84 30.31
N ASP A 594 -22.33 16.67 31.61
CA ASP A 594 -23.15 17.59 32.40
C ASP A 594 -22.48 18.97 32.52
N PRO A 595 -23.24 20.07 32.72
CA PRO A 595 -22.70 21.42 32.69
C PRO A 595 -21.68 21.71 33.82
N VAL A 596 -21.72 20.97 34.91
CA VAL A 596 -20.74 21.11 36.01
C VAL A 596 -19.40 20.52 35.60
N SER A 597 -19.41 19.34 34.98
CA SER A 597 -18.23 18.70 34.43
C SER A 597 -17.60 19.49 33.28
N GLU A 598 -18.44 20.17 32.47
CA GLU A 598 -17.98 21.07 31.40
C GLU A 598 -17.26 22.30 31.99
N ASN A 599 -17.82 22.92 33.02
CA ASN A 599 -17.16 24.02 33.75
C ASN A 599 -15.80 23.58 34.31
N MET A 600 -15.69 22.40 34.90
CA MET A 600 -14.42 21.87 35.41
C MET A 600 -13.40 21.66 34.28
N ASN A 601 -13.86 21.18 33.11
CA ASN A 601 -12.99 21.00 31.95
C ASN A 601 -12.47 22.35 31.41
N ILE A 602 -13.32 23.38 31.34
CA ILE A 602 -12.94 24.73 30.90
C ILE A 602 -11.88 25.32 31.85
N ILE A 603 -12.07 25.19 33.18
CA ILE A 603 -11.09 25.65 34.17
C ILE A 603 -9.75 24.91 34.01
N ASN A 604 -9.77 23.63 33.66
CA ASN A 604 -8.58 22.82 33.44
C ASN A 604 -7.98 22.97 32.03
N GLY A 605 -8.50 23.87 31.19
CA GLY A 605 -8.03 24.08 29.81
C GLY A 605 -8.32 22.95 28.85
N LYS A 606 -9.29 22.07 29.16
CA LYS A 606 -9.74 20.99 28.27
C LYS A 606 -10.82 21.51 27.35
N PRO A 607 -10.84 21.08 26.06
CA PRO A 607 -11.88 21.49 25.13
C PRO A 607 -13.25 20.95 25.56
N VAL A 608 -14.29 21.74 25.36
CA VAL A 608 -15.70 21.40 25.55
C VAL A 608 -16.47 21.76 24.29
N LYS A 609 -17.54 21.03 23.98
CA LYS A 609 -18.42 21.25 22.83
C LYS A 609 -19.88 21.08 23.26
N ALA A 610 -20.77 21.95 22.80
CA ALA A 610 -22.20 21.83 23.01
C ALA A 610 -22.80 20.86 21.98
N PHE A 611 -23.83 20.09 22.38
CA PHE A 611 -24.54 19.13 21.50
C PHE A 611 -26.00 19.52 21.36
N ILE A 612 -26.54 19.40 20.14
CA ILE A 612 -27.86 19.88 19.73
C ILE A 612 -29.03 19.34 20.58
N TYR A 613 -28.86 18.18 21.22
CA TYR A 613 -29.90 17.53 22.05
C TYR A 613 -29.78 17.84 23.55
N GLN A 614 -28.82 18.68 23.97
CA GLN A 614 -28.70 19.12 25.37
C GLN A 614 -29.78 20.12 25.73
N ASP A 615 -30.10 20.24 27.04
CA ASP A 615 -30.94 21.33 27.54
C ASP A 615 -30.08 22.61 27.63
N HIS A 616 -30.12 23.40 26.56
CA HIS A 616 -29.28 24.58 26.44
C HIS A 616 -29.57 25.67 27.47
N GLN A 617 -30.85 25.85 27.86
CA GLN A 617 -31.22 26.79 28.89
C GLN A 617 -30.64 26.41 30.27
N ALA A 618 -30.73 25.13 30.61
CA ALA A 618 -30.15 24.63 31.84
C ALA A 618 -28.61 24.76 31.84
N HIS A 619 -27.94 24.44 30.73
CA HIS A 619 -26.49 24.59 30.59
C HIS A 619 -26.06 26.05 30.70
N ILE A 620 -26.69 26.99 29.98
CA ILE A 620 -26.43 28.41 30.03
C ILE A 620 -26.56 28.93 31.48
N SER A 621 -27.62 28.53 32.18
CA SER A 621 -27.85 28.97 33.56
C SER A 621 -26.74 28.51 34.50
N VAL A 622 -26.27 27.25 34.38
CA VAL A 622 -25.18 26.72 35.22
C VAL A 622 -23.83 27.33 34.87
N HIS A 623 -23.53 27.54 33.58
CA HIS A 623 -22.30 28.17 33.14
C HIS A 623 -22.23 29.64 33.58
N MET A 624 -23.31 30.37 33.45
CA MET A 624 -23.40 31.77 33.91
C MET A 624 -23.27 31.86 35.43
N ALA A 625 -23.91 30.96 36.20
CA ALA A 625 -23.76 30.90 37.64
C ALA A 625 -22.29 30.61 38.05
N ALA A 626 -21.62 29.71 37.34
CA ALA A 626 -20.21 29.42 37.59
C ALA A 626 -19.28 30.60 37.30
N ILE A 627 -19.54 31.37 36.23
CA ILE A 627 -18.75 32.58 35.92
C ILE A 627 -19.00 33.69 36.98
N GLN A 628 -20.17 33.75 37.55
CA GLN A 628 -20.54 34.75 38.55
C GLN A 628 -20.12 34.37 39.99
N ASP A 629 -19.78 33.11 40.24
CA ASP A 629 -19.36 32.64 41.57
C ASP A 629 -18.03 33.28 42.01
N PRO A 630 -18.01 34.03 43.12
CA PRO A 630 -16.80 34.71 43.59
C PRO A 630 -15.63 33.77 43.89
N LYS A 631 -15.90 32.50 44.30
CA LYS A 631 -14.84 31.52 44.58
C LYS A 631 -14.19 31.03 43.28
N ILE A 632 -14.99 30.78 42.24
CA ILE A 632 -14.51 30.40 40.93
C ILE A 632 -13.72 31.55 40.28
N GLN A 633 -14.25 32.78 40.40
CA GLN A 633 -13.54 33.97 39.90
C GLN A 633 -12.18 34.18 40.60
N GLN A 634 -12.09 33.96 41.92
CA GLN A 634 -10.83 34.04 42.63
C GLN A 634 -9.85 32.94 42.19
N MET A 635 -10.34 31.74 42.00
CA MET A 635 -9.53 30.59 41.53
C MET A 635 -9.02 30.80 40.10
N VAL A 636 -9.85 31.23 39.20
CA VAL A 636 -9.49 31.53 37.81
C VAL A 636 -8.56 32.74 37.73
N GLY A 637 -8.79 33.81 38.57
CA GLY A 637 -7.96 34.99 38.58
C GLY A 637 -6.52 34.77 39.04
N GLN A 638 -6.24 33.68 39.78
CA GLN A 638 -4.89 33.25 40.16
C GLN A 638 -4.18 32.43 39.07
N ASN A 639 -4.89 32.02 38.02
CA ASN A 639 -4.33 31.22 36.94
C ASN A 639 -3.65 32.12 35.87
N PRO A 640 -2.42 31.86 35.44
CA PRO A 640 -1.75 32.61 34.37
C PRO A 640 -2.55 32.66 33.05
N GLN A 641 -3.46 31.72 32.82
CA GLN A 641 -4.33 31.66 31.66
C GLN A 641 -5.75 32.17 31.91
N ALA A 642 -5.99 32.98 32.90
CA ALA A 642 -7.31 33.46 33.27
C ALA A 642 -8.13 34.05 32.10
N SER A 643 -7.50 34.86 31.25
CA SER A 643 -8.15 35.45 30.09
C SER A 643 -8.56 34.39 29.04
N ALA A 644 -7.76 33.37 28.84
CA ALA A 644 -8.06 32.26 27.91
C ALA A 644 -9.21 31.41 28.46
N ILE A 645 -9.24 31.10 29.74
CA ILE A 645 -10.32 30.35 30.42
C ILE A 645 -11.63 31.11 30.33
N GLN A 646 -11.64 32.42 30.58
CA GLN A 646 -12.84 33.25 30.44
C GLN A 646 -13.33 33.34 29.01
N ALA A 647 -12.40 33.46 28.03
CA ALA A 647 -12.76 33.45 26.61
C ALA A 647 -13.35 32.11 26.17
N ALA A 648 -12.80 30.99 26.64
CA ALA A 648 -13.32 29.65 26.36
C ALA A 648 -14.71 29.42 26.98
N ALA A 649 -14.93 29.89 28.24
CA ALA A 649 -16.23 29.80 28.89
C ALA A 649 -17.30 30.61 28.13
N MET A 650 -16.97 31.83 27.71
CA MET A 650 -17.90 32.66 26.93
C MET A 650 -18.16 32.09 25.54
N ALA A 651 -17.15 31.52 24.87
CA ALA A 651 -17.33 30.86 23.59
C ALA A 651 -18.29 29.67 23.70
N HIS A 652 -18.14 28.85 24.73
CA HIS A 652 -19.01 27.69 24.96
C HIS A 652 -20.44 28.11 25.34
N ILE A 653 -20.63 29.13 26.16
CA ILE A 653 -21.97 29.70 26.39
C ILE A 653 -22.61 30.17 25.07
N ASN A 654 -21.84 30.84 24.22
CA ASN A 654 -22.35 31.30 22.93
C ASN A 654 -22.76 30.11 21.99
N GLU A 655 -22.08 28.98 22.07
CA GLU A 655 -22.51 27.76 21.38
C GLU A 655 -23.89 27.29 21.86
N HIS A 656 -24.10 27.24 23.19
CA HIS A 656 -25.41 26.91 23.74
C HIS A 656 -26.48 27.93 23.37
N VAL A 657 -26.18 29.21 23.37
CA VAL A 657 -27.10 30.28 22.95
C VAL A 657 -27.45 30.09 21.47
N ALA A 658 -26.51 29.75 20.62
CA ALA A 658 -26.77 29.50 19.21
C ALA A 658 -27.72 28.28 18.99
N PHE A 659 -27.50 27.20 19.72
CA PHE A 659 -28.40 26.03 19.66
C PHE A 659 -29.78 26.30 20.26
N GLU A 660 -29.88 27.09 21.33
CA GLU A 660 -31.15 27.50 21.89
C GLU A 660 -31.92 28.38 20.91
N TYR A 661 -31.24 29.34 20.25
CA TYR A 661 -31.85 30.17 19.20
C TYR A 661 -32.36 29.32 18.03
N ARG A 662 -31.57 28.30 17.63
CA ARG A 662 -31.95 27.33 16.63
C ARG A 662 -33.23 26.57 17.02
N LYS A 663 -33.28 26.06 18.26
CA LYS A 663 -34.46 25.34 18.78
C LYS A 663 -35.70 26.22 18.79
N GLN A 664 -35.58 27.51 19.18
CA GLN A 664 -36.67 28.47 19.13
C GLN A 664 -37.13 28.76 17.70
N LEU A 665 -36.25 28.75 16.71
CA LEU A 665 -36.60 28.85 15.31
C LEU A 665 -37.32 27.58 14.83
N GLU A 666 -36.89 26.39 15.20
CA GLU A 666 -37.54 25.12 14.89
C GLU A 666 -38.98 25.06 15.48
N GLU A 667 -39.16 25.53 16.71
CA GLU A 667 -40.49 25.65 17.36
C GLU A 667 -41.41 26.61 16.61
N GLN A 668 -40.90 27.74 16.10
CA GLN A 668 -41.68 28.68 15.30
C GLN A 668 -41.97 28.17 13.89
N LEU A 669 -41.08 27.40 13.31
CA LEU A 669 -41.26 26.81 11.98
C LEU A 669 -42.16 25.56 11.99
N GLY A 670 -42.25 24.87 13.15
CA GLY A 670 -42.97 23.61 13.29
C GLY A 670 -42.32 22.43 12.55
N VAL A 671 -41.10 22.61 12.06
CA VAL A 671 -40.30 21.59 11.32
C VAL A 671 -38.84 21.61 11.84
N PRO A 672 -38.20 20.47 12.03
CA PRO A 672 -36.78 20.42 12.43
C PRO A 672 -35.90 20.98 11.29
N LEU A 673 -34.88 21.75 11.68
CA LEU A 673 -33.89 22.25 10.72
C LEU A 673 -32.86 21.15 10.38
N PRO A 674 -32.28 21.14 9.17
CA PRO A 674 -31.21 20.25 8.79
C PRO A 674 -30.02 20.29 9.77
N LYS A 675 -29.24 19.23 9.89
CA LYS A 675 -28.07 19.24 10.79
C LYS A 675 -27.09 20.35 10.40
N PRO A 676 -26.35 20.94 11.37
CA PRO A 676 -25.44 22.07 11.09
C PRO A 676 -24.39 21.78 10.00
N ASP A 677 -23.99 20.50 9.86
CA ASP A 677 -22.95 20.06 8.93
C ASP A 677 -23.50 19.44 7.63
N GLU A 678 -24.82 19.48 7.44
CA GLU A 678 -25.48 18.90 6.27
C GLU A 678 -25.46 19.89 5.09
N THR A 679 -24.89 19.47 3.98
CA THR A 679 -24.89 20.25 2.73
C THR A 679 -26.23 20.10 2.03
N LEU A 680 -26.95 21.19 1.89
CA LEU A 680 -28.23 21.21 1.23
C LEU A 680 -28.09 21.49 -0.28
N PRO A 681 -29.00 20.96 -1.14
CA PRO A 681 -29.12 21.42 -2.51
C PRO A 681 -29.48 22.93 -2.56
N GLU A 682 -28.94 23.64 -3.56
CA GLU A 682 -29.11 25.11 -3.70
C GLU A 682 -30.56 25.57 -3.65
N ASP A 683 -31.48 24.85 -4.29
CA ASP A 683 -32.92 25.17 -4.32
C ASP A 683 -33.56 25.05 -2.94
N VAL A 684 -33.17 24.02 -2.17
CA VAL A 684 -33.70 23.77 -0.82
C VAL A 684 -33.15 24.82 0.15
N GLU A 685 -31.84 25.13 0.05
CA GLU A 685 -31.22 26.19 0.86
C GLU A 685 -31.90 27.53 0.66
N PHE A 686 -32.18 27.92 -0.60
CA PHE A 686 -32.80 29.19 -0.93
C PHE A 686 -34.24 29.34 -0.36
N GLU A 687 -35.06 28.31 -0.48
CA GLU A 687 -36.42 28.32 0.08
C GLU A 687 -36.42 28.28 1.61
N LEU A 688 -35.51 27.44 2.20
CA LEU A 688 -35.36 27.37 3.64
C LEU A 688 -34.89 28.72 4.22
N SER A 689 -33.94 29.39 3.57
CA SER A 689 -33.42 30.71 3.99
C SER A 689 -34.50 31.76 4.02
N LYS A 690 -35.46 31.78 3.08
CA LYS A 690 -36.61 32.68 3.08
C LYS A 690 -37.55 32.46 4.29
N VAL A 691 -37.88 31.17 4.53
CA VAL A 691 -38.80 30.80 5.62
C VAL A 691 -38.14 31.08 6.97
N MET A 692 -36.84 30.79 7.12
CA MET A 692 -36.04 31.13 8.31
C MET A 692 -35.96 32.64 8.55
N ALA A 693 -35.82 33.45 7.51
CA ALA A 693 -35.78 34.91 7.62
C ALA A 693 -37.10 35.51 8.20
N GLU A 694 -38.25 34.94 7.82
CA GLU A 694 -39.56 35.35 8.38
C GLU A 694 -39.71 34.89 9.84
N ALA A 695 -39.32 33.67 10.17
CA ALA A 695 -39.34 33.15 11.54
C ALA A 695 -38.37 33.94 12.46
N ALA A 696 -37.17 34.25 12.00
CA ALA A 696 -36.22 35.08 12.74
C ALA A 696 -36.76 36.50 13.03
N LYS A 697 -37.45 37.12 12.08
CA LYS A 697 -38.10 38.42 12.30
C LYS A 697 -39.18 38.36 13.38
N LYS A 698 -39.99 37.28 13.37
CA LYS A 698 -41.03 37.07 14.39
C LYS A 698 -40.41 36.85 15.77
N LEU A 699 -39.37 36.04 15.84
CA LEU A 699 -38.64 35.77 17.07
C LEU A 699 -37.96 37.03 17.62
N ALA A 700 -37.29 37.81 16.79
CA ALA A 700 -36.69 39.08 17.16
C ALA A 700 -37.73 40.09 17.69
N ALA A 701 -38.93 40.16 17.07
CA ALA A 701 -40.01 41.02 17.56
C ALA A 701 -40.53 40.56 18.94
N LYS A 702 -40.66 39.23 19.15
CA LYS A 702 -41.06 38.64 20.43
C LYS A 702 -40.02 38.93 21.52
N SER A 703 -38.77 38.68 21.25
CA SER A 703 -37.65 38.93 22.18
C SER A 703 -37.52 40.44 22.53
N ALA A 704 -37.72 41.32 21.54
CA ALA A 704 -37.74 42.78 21.80
C ALA A 704 -38.90 43.20 22.72
N ALA A 705 -40.07 42.56 22.58
CA ALA A 705 -41.23 42.82 23.43
C ALA A 705 -40.98 42.29 24.86
N GLU A 706 -40.38 41.13 25.02
CA GLU A 706 -40.00 40.55 26.32
C GLU A 706 -38.96 41.39 27.02
N VAL A 707 -37.88 41.84 26.36
CA VAL A 707 -36.86 42.73 26.91
C VAL A 707 -37.45 44.09 27.29
N GLN A 708 -38.43 44.65 26.53
CA GLN A 708 -39.13 45.85 26.92
C GLN A 708 -40.00 45.67 28.19
N GLN A 709 -40.64 44.49 28.31
CA GLN A 709 -41.40 44.19 29.55
C GLN A 709 -40.48 44.03 30.77
N GLU A 710 -39.34 43.39 30.62
CA GLU A 710 -38.35 43.26 31.68
C GLU A 710 -37.71 44.61 32.05
N GLN A 711 -37.43 45.49 31.09
CA GLN A 711 -36.93 46.85 31.36
C GLN A 711 -37.92 47.69 32.11
N ILE A 712 -39.23 47.57 31.83
CA ILE A 712 -40.29 48.26 32.56
C ILE A 712 -40.43 47.76 34.01
N GLN A 713 -40.16 46.45 34.24
CA GLN A 713 -40.16 45.90 35.61
C GLN A 713 -38.86 46.23 36.38
N GLN A 714 -37.71 46.33 35.73
CA GLN A 714 -36.43 46.69 36.35
C GLN A 714 -36.25 48.19 36.61
N GLN A 715 -36.97 49.06 35.85
CA GLN A 715 -36.96 50.51 36.09
C GLN A 715 -37.63 50.89 37.41
N GLN A 716 -38.30 49.99 38.13
CA GLN A 716 -38.89 50.22 39.44
C GLN A 716 -38.07 49.83 40.65
N GLN A 717 -36.88 49.21 40.43
CA GLN A 717 -36.01 48.79 41.52
C GLN A 717 -34.53 49.08 41.21
N ASP A 718 -33.94 50.02 41.89
CA ASP A 718 -32.52 50.22 42.19
C ASP A 718 -31.66 51.24 41.40
N PRO A 719 -31.18 52.30 42.03
CA PRO A 719 -30.25 53.29 41.43
C PRO A 719 -28.81 52.82 41.27
N ILE A 720 -28.42 51.72 41.89
CA ILE A 720 -27.06 51.19 41.80
C ILE A 720 -26.78 50.44 40.45
N ILE A 721 -27.84 49.89 39.87
CA ILE A 721 -27.74 49.15 38.58
C ILE A 721 -27.60 50.16 37.41
N GLN A 722 -28.09 51.40 37.54
CA GLN A 722 -27.89 52.41 36.48
C GLN A 722 -26.41 52.83 36.34
N MET A 723 -25.65 52.84 37.40
CA MET A 723 -24.21 53.14 37.32
C MET A 723 -23.39 52.00 36.71
N GLN A 724 -23.75 50.73 36.97
CA GLN A 724 -23.11 49.59 36.37
C GLN A 724 -23.48 49.46 34.89
N GLN A 725 -24.72 49.80 34.48
CA GLN A 725 -25.09 49.79 33.07
C GLN A 725 -24.35 50.87 32.25
N GLN A 726 -24.09 52.07 32.84
CA GLN A 726 -23.28 53.08 32.15
C GLN A 726 -21.81 52.60 31.99
N GLU A 727 -21.26 51.92 32.98
CA GLU A 727 -19.88 51.37 32.90
C GLU A 727 -19.78 50.24 31.85
N LEU A 728 -20.81 49.40 31.75
CA LEU A 728 -20.91 48.34 30.72
C LEU A 728 -21.14 48.92 29.32
N GLN A 729 -21.93 50.01 29.19
CA GLN A 729 -22.11 50.67 27.89
C GLN A 729 -20.82 51.34 27.40
N ILE A 730 -20.06 51.93 28.28
CA ILE A 730 -18.74 52.51 27.95
C ILE A 730 -17.76 51.41 27.54
N LYS A 731 -17.72 50.26 28.24
CA LYS A 731 -16.91 49.09 27.84
C LYS A 731 -17.40 48.45 26.51
N ALA A 732 -18.70 48.43 26.29
CA ALA A 732 -19.23 47.93 25.01
C ALA A 732 -18.90 48.88 23.84
N GLN A 733 -18.91 50.21 24.08
CA GLN A 733 -18.43 51.17 23.08
C GLN A 733 -16.94 51.03 22.82
N GLU A 734 -16.11 50.82 23.86
CA GLU A 734 -14.68 50.56 23.69
C GLU A 734 -14.42 49.27 22.91
N LEU A 735 -15.20 48.23 23.15
CA LEU A 735 -15.12 46.97 22.40
C LEU A 735 -15.60 47.14 20.93
N GLN A 736 -16.64 47.94 20.68
CA GLN A 736 -17.08 48.29 19.35
C GLN A 736 -16.04 49.10 18.58
N ILE A 737 -15.40 50.06 19.22
CA ILE A 737 -14.30 50.84 18.64
C ILE A 737 -13.09 49.94 18.37
N LYS A 738 -12.75 49.00 19.28
CA LYS A 738 -11.72 47.98 19.03
C LYS A 738 -12.10 47.04 17.88
N ALA A 739 -13.36 46.57 17.83
CA ALA A 739 -13.82 45.71 16.74
C ALA A 739 -13.80 46.41 15.40
N GLN A 740 -14.21 47.70 15.34
CA GLN A 740 -14.12 48.52 14.13
C GLN A 740 -12.66 48.74 13.68
N LYS A 741 -11.75 48.95 14.65
CA LYS A 741 -10.33 49.09 14.38
C LYS A 741 -9.74 47.75 13.83
N THR A 742 -10.11 46.62 14.43
CA THR A 742 -9.70 45.29 13.98
C THR A 742 -10.28 44.97 12.59
N GLN A 743 -11.51 45.39 12.32
CA GLN A 743 -12.14 45.24 11.01
C GLN A 743 -11.46 46.08 9.91
N ALA A 744 -11.05 47.29 10.28
CA ALA A 744 -10.26 48.17 9.38
C ALA A 744 -8.88 47.59 9.11
N ASP A 745 -8.21 47.05 10.15
CA ASP A 745 -6.92 46.39 10.03
C ASP A 745 -7.01 45.10 9.17
N ILE A 746 -8.08 44.30 9.35
CA ILE A 746 -8.36 43.10 8.49
C ILE A 746 -8.63 43.48 7.02
N GLN A 747 -9.40 44.56 6.77
CA GLN A 747 -9.61 45.02 5.40
C GLN A 747 -8.34 45.58 4.77
N ALA A 748 -7.47 46.21 5.53
CA ALA A 748 -6.19 46.68 5.07
C ALA A 748 -5.25 45.50 4.72
N GLU A 749 -5.26 44.44 5.58
CA GLU A 749 -4.48 43.22 5.37
C GLU A 749 -5.00 42.39 4.18
N GLN A 750 -6.34 42.28 4.00
CA GLN A 750 -6.93 41.65 2.83
C GLN A 750 -6.60 42.39 1.52
N THR A 751 -6.54 43.71 1.59
CA THR A 751 -6.16 44.54 0.44
C THR A 751 -4.68 44.33 0.09
N ARG A 752 -3.82 44.17 1.12
CA ARG A 752 -2.39 43.91 0.96
C ARG A 752 -2.13 42.53 0.38
N LEU A 753 -2.85 41.49 0.87
CA LEU A 753 -2.77 40.13 0.32
C LEU A 753 -3.27 40.03 -1.13
N ALA A 754 -4.33 40.78 -1.48
CA ALA A 754 -4.79 40.84 -2.87
C ALA A 754 -3.77 41.48 -3.82
N LEU A 755 -3.06 42.49 -3.31
CA LEU A 755 -1.97 43.17 -4.05
C LEU A 755 -0.73 42.31 -4.18
N ASP A 756 -0.36 41.56 -3.10
CA ASP A 756 0.76 40.61 -3.14
C ASP A 756 0.43 39.43 -4.08
N LYS A 757 -0.81 38.96 -4.12
CA LYS A 757 -1.24 37.94 -5.08
C LYS A 757 -1.10 38.41 -6.53
N MET A 758 -1.54 39.65 -6.82
CA MET A 758 -1.33 40.24 -8.15
C MET A 758 0.15 40.42 -8.51
N ARG A 759 1.01 40.67 -7.50
CA ARG A 759 2.45 40.77 -7.69
C ARG A 759 3.10 39.42 -7.97
N ILE A 760 2.66 38.36 -7.29
CA ILE A 760 3.10 36.97 -7.53
C ILE A 760 2.65 36.48 -8.90
N GLU A 761 1.38 36.68 -9.28
CA GLU A 761 0.88 36.33 -10.63
C GLU A 761 1.61 37.11 -11.75
N SER A 762 2.02 38.33 -11.48
CA SER A 762 2.89 39.12 -12.38
C SER A 762 4.28 38.50 -12.48
N GLN A 763 4.88 38.06 -11.38
CA GLN A 763 6.19 37.41 -11.36
C GLN A 763 6.17 36.02 -12.01
N GLU A 764 5.10 35.25 -11.83
CA GLU A 764 4.93 33.95 -12.50
C GLU A 764 4.74 34.10 -14.02
N ARG A 765 4.06 35.14 -14.47
CA ARG A 765 3.97 35.46 -15.91
C ARG A 765 5.35 35.88 -16.49
N ILE A 766 6.17 36.55 -15.71
CA ILE A 766 7.54 36.91 -16.07
C ILE A 766 8.41 35.65 -16.18
N ALA A 767 8.33 34.76 -15.21
CA ALA A 767 9.05 33.48 -15.19
C ALA A 767 8.60 32.55 -16.34
N GLY A 768 7.29 32.49 -16.60
CA GLY A 768 6.73 31.72 -17.72
C GLY A 768 7.19 32.26 -19.10
N ALA A 769 7.30 33.58 -19.23
CA ALA A 769 7.81 34.21 -20.44
C ALA A 769 9.32 33.97 -20.64
N GLN A 770 10.09 33.92 -19.55
CA GLN A 770 11.52 33.59 -19.58
C GLN A 770 11.78 32.12 -19.95
N LEU A 771 10.99 31.18 -19.40
CA LEU A 771 11.08 29.75 -19.74
C LEU A 771 10.66 29.49 -21.21
N GLY A 772 9.67 30.25 -21.73
CA GLY A 772 9.25 30.18 -23.12
C GLY A 772 10.31 30.74 -24.07
N ALA A 773 11.05 31.78 -23.67
CA ALA A 773 12.11 32.36 -24.45
C ALA A 773 13.34 31.45 -24.57
N ASP A 774 13.70 30.73 -23.47
CA ASP A 774 14.83 29.80 -23.48
C ASP A 774 14.58 28.55 -24.33
N ALA A 775 13.32 28.11 -24.48
CA ALA A 775 12.94 27.01 -25.36
C ALA A 775 13.01 27.38 -26.86
N VAL A 776 12.88 28.64 -27.22
CA VAL A 776 12.90 29.13 -28.60
C VAL A 776 14.30 29.59 -29.02
N MET A 777 15.22 29.80 -28.08
CA MET A 777 16.58 30.35 -28.32
C MET A 777 17.55 29.38 -29.00
N SER A 778 17.16 28.16 -29.33
CA SER A 778 18.06 27.23 -30.05
C SER A 778 18.15 27.48 -31.57
N ASN A 779 17.34 28.37 -32.18
CA ASN A 779 17.37 28.51 -33.64
C ASN A 779 17.19 29.93 -34.29
N LYS A 780 17.08 31.02 -33.52
CA LYS A 780 17.02 32.39 -34.16
C LYS A 780 17.50 33.48 -33.20
N GLU A 781 18.80 33.73 -33.19
CA GLU A 781 19.43 34.77 -32.34
C GLU A 781 19.16 36.24 -32.74
N LEU A 782 18.51 36.53 -33.84
CA LEU A 782 18.32 37.92 -34.32
C LEU A 782 16.91 38.48 -34.12
N GLU A 783 15.86 37.66 -34.10
CA GLU A 783 14.47 38.10 -33.87
C GLU A 783 14.08 38.16 -32.39
N ALA A 784 14.82 37.48 -31.52
CA ALA A 784 14.55 37.42 -30.10
C ALA A 784 14.87 38.73 -29.34
N LYS A 785 15.78 39.56 -29.82
CA LYS A 785 16.12 40.85 -29.17
C LYS A 785 15.01 41.87 -29.26
N GLN A 786 14.30 41.94 -30.38
CA GLN A 786 13.18 42.89 -30.54
C GLN A 786 11.92 42.45 -29.75
N LEU A 787 11.70 41.12 -29.55
CA LEU A 787 10.60 40.63 -28.75
C LEU A 787 10.84 40.82 -27.24
N MET A 788 12.12 40.71 -26.82
CA MET A 788 12.51 40.88 -25.41
C MET A 788 12.39 42.36 -24.94
N GLU A 789 12.60 43.35 -25.82
CA GLU A 789 12.38 44.75 -25.49
C GLU A 789 10.90 45.09 -25.36
N GLY A 790 10.05 44.55 -26.24
CA GLY A 790 8.59 44.69 -26.14
C GLY A 790 7.99 44.09 -24.87
N THR A 791 8.50 42.93 -24.45
CA THR A 791 8.03 42.27 -23.22
C THR A 791 8.50 42.99 -21.95
N LYS A 792 9.72 43.54 -21.95
CA LYS A 792 10.21 44.36 -20.83
C LYS A 792 9.41 45.64 -20.65
N ILE A 793 9.02 46.28 -21.75
CA ILE A 793 8.18 47.49 -21.73
C ILE A 793 6.78 47.15 -21.18
N GLY A 794 6.18 46.03 -21.60
CA GLY A 794 4.89 45.57 -21.10
C GLY A 794 4.91 45.23 -19.60
N ILE A 795 5.95 44.56 -19.14
CA ILE A 795 6.14 44.21 -17.74
C ILE A 795 6.33 45.44 -16.85
N ASN A 796 7.10 46.44 -17.32
CA ASN A 796 7.28 47.68 -16.58
C ASN A 796 6.00 48.53 -16.51
N ALA A 797 5.14 48.48 -17.56
CA ALA A 797 3.86 49.16 -17.55
C ALA A 797 2.88 48.52 -16.52
N VAL A 798 2.84 47.22 -16.43
CA VAL A 798 1.99 46.49 -15.45
C VAL A 798 2.47 46.71 -14.01
N SER A 799 3.79 46.72 -13.79
CA SER A 799 4.38 47.03 -12.49
C SER A 799 4.07 48.45 -12.06
N GLN A 800 4.21 49.45 -12.95
CA GLN A 800 3.87 50.84 -12.65
C GLN A 800 2.38 51.06 -12.40
N GLN A 801 1.51 50.30 -13.07
CA GLN A 801 0.07 50.34 -12.87
C GLN A 801 -0.32 49.75 -11.49
N ALA A 802 0.33 48.69 -11.07
CA ALA A 802 0.13 48.10 -9.72
C ALA A 802 0.61 49.06 -8.61
N GLU A 803 1.75 49.74 -8.80
CA GLU A 803 2.26 50.72 -7.83
C GLU A 803 1.37 51.97 -7.77
N ARG A 804 0.75 52.41 -8.85
CA ARG A 804 -0.23 53.49 -8.85
C ARG A 804 -1.49 53.13 -8.08
N LEU A 805 -2.03 51.91 -8.29
CA LEU A 805 -3.19 51.41 -7.58
C LEU A 805 -2.96 51.27 -6.05
N ILE A 806 -1.73 50.88 -5.68
CA ILE A 806 -1.30 50.82 -4.27
C ILE A 806 -1.30 52.22 -3.64
N ARG A 807 -0.74 53.22 -4.35
CA ARG A 807 -0.68 54.58 -3.90
C ARG A 807 -2.05 55.26 -3.78
N GLU A 808 -2.96 55.00 -4.75
CA GLU A 808 -4.32 55.53 -4.70
C GLU A 808 -5.10 54.94 -3.55
N LYS A 809 -5.03 53.63 -3.31
CA LYS A 809 -5.70 53.02 -2.16
C LYS A 809 -5.11 53.43 -0.81
N GLN A 810 -3.82 53.65 -0.72
CA GLN A 810 -3.18 54.18 0.51
C GLN A 810 -3.62 55.62 0.78
N MET A 811 -3.76 56.45 -0.26
CA MET A 811 -4.29 57.81 -0.09
C MET A 811 -5.79 57.84 0.23
N GLU A 812 -6.55 56.87 -0.26
CA GLU A 812 -7.98 56.77 0.08
C GLU A 812 -8.18 56.34 1.56
N ILE A 813 -7.33 55.45 2.06
CA ILE A 813 -7.31 55.04 3.47
C ILE A 813 -6.88 56.20 4.37
N GLN A 814 -5.87 57.00 4.01
CA GLN A 814 -5.46 58.18 4.76
C GLN A 814 -6.51 59.27 4.72
N ARG A 815 -7.24 59.45 3.61
CA ARG A 815 -8.33 60.43 3.48
C ARG A 815 -9.56 60.05 4.33
N ASN A 816 -9.84 58.75 4.51
CA ASN A 816 -10.90 58.29 5.40
C ASN A 816 -10.53 58.34 6.90
N GLN A 817 -9.24 58.37 7.22
CA GLN A 817 -8.76 58.59 8.60
C GLN A 817 -8.69 60.06 9.02
N GLN A 818 -8.77 61.01 8.09
CA GLN A 818 -8.70 62.43 8.32
C GLN A 818 -10.05 63.20 8.27
N LYS A 819 -11.17 62.51 8.12
CA LYS A 819 -12.48 63.17 8.25
C LYS A 819 -12.76 63.46 9.73
N PRO A 820 -12.84 64.71 10.14
CA PRO A 820 -13.23 65.04 11.49
C PRO A 820 -14.68 64.62 11.73
N THR A 821 -14.95 64.07 12.86
CA THR A 821 -16.25 63.92 13.43
C THR A 821 -16.81 65.32 13.78
N GLU A 822 -17.64 65.86 12.91
CA GLU A 822 -18.58 66.94 13.31
C GLU A 822 -19.94 66.29 13.53
N GLU A 823 -20.44 66.46 14.77
CA GLU A 823 -21.73 66.27 15.38
C GLU A 823 -22.23 64.85 15.64
#